data_a30f0f7259f60b62e8a662cc624fca51
#
_entry.id   a30f0f7259f60b62e8a662cc624fca51
#
_cell.length_a   1.000
_cell.length_b   1.000
_cell.length_c   1.000
_cell.angle_alpha   90.00
_cell.angle_beta   90.00
_cell.angle_gamma   90.00
#
_symmetry.space_group_name_H-M   'P 1'
#
loop_
_entity.id
_entity.type
_entity.pdbx_description
1 polymer ?
#
loop_
_entity_poly.entity_id
_entity_poly.type
_entity_poly.pdbx_seq_one_letter_code
_entity_poly.pdbx_strand_id
1 'polypeptide(L)'
;MTHLPTIINDLAMILLVAGVTTILFKKINQPLVLGYIVAGFITGPHFNFFPTITDKANVHAWSEIGVIFLLFALGLEFSFYKLKSVGSTAFIATAVEIGGMLAVGYFAGTLLGWNHMDSLFLGGMLSMSSTTIIIKAFDDLKLRAQRFTEIVFGVLIIEDIAGIVMMVLLATMAVASADVSTMELLLSIGRLIFFLVLWFVLGMYLVPSFFKWAKQLMNEETLVVVSIGLCLGMVVLATQLGFSSALGAFIMGSLIAEAPNAEKIEHLVAPVKDLFGAVFFVSVGMMVDPAILLEQALPIFVLVVATIIGKLIFSTGGVLASGQSLNTSVHCGFSLAQIGEFSFIIASLGMSLGVISSFLYPIIVAVSVITTFTTPFCIMAAEPFYQLVLKLLPPQAKSWLDRYTGTTTDDDKDQDWKNLLTGYTMRMLIFITLLAAIALGAEYYLLPYLGNTLKLPYSRLLTAAATFIIMSPILRAVLVNRAGNGDLFSKLWFKKRANHLPLMFLVFGKLLVASASLYFIFHTLLKLHGFLACVSILLAAYFISSSDWLMSEYLRIESRFLVNLNEKHMRKHRESAPDDSRTWFDEDLQLVYYDLQNDSSIIGKTLRSLGFRESYGCNVLQLLGSNRTVDMPGGEQVVEKGDKLLLIGTASQLQVFDAAVRQRSLGLERCDLPQSLREFMLDNHQNKPEQQFLSLAITIDKHSPILGTSLKAADLRNKWSCLVVGLERGAFTITNPHVSLVFEENDLLWVLGKQKMMNILIREEIL
;
A
#
# COMPACT_ATOMS: atom_id res chain seq x y z
N MET A 1 -44.26 -33.03 1.37
CA MET A 1 -43.22 -32.63 0.43
C MET A 1 -42.36 -31.60 1.16
N THR A 2 -41.10 -31.93 1.42
CA THR A 2 -40.16 -30.99 1.99
C THR A 2 -39.82 -29.96 0.94
N HIS A 3 -40.37 -28.75 1.04
CA HIS A 3 -40.00 -27.64 0.17
C HIS A 3 -38.61 -27.19 0.55
N LEU A 4 -37.63 -27.30 -0.36
CA LEU A 4 -36.33 -26.63 -0.21
C LEU A 4 -36.54 -25.12 -0.13
N PRO A 5 -35.79 -24.40 0.71
CA PRO A 5 -35.81 -22.96 0.73
C PRO A 5 -35.57 -22.39 -0.67
N THR A 6 -36.34 -21.39 -1.07
CA THR A 6 -36.28 -20.75 -2.41
C THR A 6 -34.85 -20.30 -2.75
N ILE A 7 -34.13 -19.82 -1.77
CA ILE A 7 -32.72 -19.35 -1.89
C ILE A 7 -31.76 -20.44 -2.42
N ILE A 8 -31.99 -21.73 -2.07
CA ILE A 8 -31.17 -22.85 -2.55
C ILE A 8 -31.51 -23.17 -3.99
N ASN A 9 -32.81 -23.16 -4.34
CA ASN A 9 -33.27 -23.39 -5.72
C ASN A 9 -32.71 -22.31 -6.66
N ASP A 10 -32.78 -21.03 -6.23
CA ASP A 10 -32.26 -19.91 -6.98
C ASP A 10 -30.76 -20.04 -7.23
N LEU A 11 -29.99 -20.37 -6.17
CA LEU A 11 -28.53 -20.54 -6.28
C LEU A 11 -28.17 -21.73 -7.19
N ALA A 12 -28.89 -22.83 -7.10
CA ALA A 12 -28.67 -24.02 -7.96
C ALA A 12 -28.91 -23.65 -9.43
N MET A 13 -29.98 -22.94 -9.73
CA MET A 13 -30.29 -22.46 -11.08
C MET A 13 -29.21 -21.50 -11.62
N ILE A 14 -28.82 -20.52 -10.83
CA ILE A 14 -27.75 -19.56 -11.16
C ILE A 14 -26.47 -20.31 -11.57
N LEU A 15 -26.01 -21.24 -10.71
CA LEU A 15 -24.76 -21.94 -10.93
C LEU A 15 -24.80 -22.93 -12.08
N LEU A 16 -25.92 -23.64 -12.28
CA LEU A 16 -26.06 -24.57 -13.41
C LEU A 16 -26.01 -23.84 -14.75
N VAL A 17 -26.80 -22.78 -14.91
CA VAL A 17 -26.84 -22.04 -16.18
C VAL A 17 -25.54 -21.29 -16.42
N ALA A 18 -24.97 -20.70 -15.37
CA ALA A 18 -23.64 -20.05 -15.43
C ALA A 18 -22.57 -21.06 -15.88
N GLY A 19 -22.56 -22.27 -15.35
CA GLY A 19 -21.63 -23.33 -15.75
C GLY A 19 -21.72 -23.66 -17.23
N VAL A 20 -22.92 -23.83 -17.76
CA VAL A 20 -23.14 -24.17 -19.18
C VAL A 20 -22.71 -22.99 -20.07
N THR A 21 -23.15 -21.78 -19.76
CA THR A 21 -22.85 -20.61 -20.58
C THR A 21 -21.35 -20.28 -20.57
N THR A 22 -20.66 -20.42 -19.44
CA THR A 22 -19.21 -20.17 -19.38
C THR A 22 -18.41 -21.16 -20.20
N ILE A 23 -18.82 -22.47 -20.25
CA ILE A 23 -18.19 -23.46 -21.13
C ILE A 23 -18.34 -23.04 -22.60
N LEU A 24 -19.52 -22.56 -23.00
CA LEU A 24 -19.78 -22.09 -24.35
C LEU A 24 -18.93 -20.84 -24.67
N PHE A 25 -18.89 -19.85 -23.78
CA PHE A 25 -18.12 -18.63 -23.99
C PHE A 25 -16.61 -18.90 -24.01
N LYS A 26 -16.12 -19.83 -23.20
CA LYS A 26 -14.72 -20.28 -23.25
C LYS A 26 -14.40 -20.96 -24.60
N LYS A 27 -15.34 -21.75 -25.17
CA LYS A 27 -15.16 -22.40 -26.46
C LYS A 27 -15.06 -21.40 -27.63
N ILE A 28 -15.76 -20.27 -27.53
CA ILE A 28 -15.71 -19.20 -28.54
C ILE A 28 -14.69 -18.09 -28.20
N ASN A 29 -13.78 -18.34 -27.24
CA ASN A 29 -12.75 -17.41 -26.80
C ASN A 29 -13.26 -16.03 -26.31
N GLN A 30 -14.48 -15.98 -25.75
CA GLN A 30 -15.05 -14.75 -25.19
C GLN A 30 -14.80 -14.64 -23.67
N PRO A 31 -14.79 -13.42 -23.08
CA PRO A 31 -14.68 -13.23 -21.64
C PRO A 31 -15.77 -13.97 -20.87
N LEU A 32 -15.40 -14.64 -19.76
CA LEU A 32 -16.32 -15.41 -18.93
C LEU A 32 -17.45 -14.57 -18.34
N VAL A 33 -17.14 -13.29 -18.03
CA VAL A 33 -18.11 -12.32 -17.49
C VAL A 33 -19.31 -12.14 -18.42
N LEU A 34 -19.09 -12.11 -19.74
CA LEU A 34 -20.19 -12.04 -20.72
C LEU A 34 -21.06 -13.29 -20.65
N GLY A 35 -20.44 -14.46 -20.45
CA GLY A 35 -21.16 -15.74 -20.28
C GLY A 35 -22.06 -15.72 -19.04
N TYR A 36 -21.60 -15.14 -17.93
CA TYR A 36 -22.40 -14.96 -16.71
C TYR A 36 -23.56 -13.99 -16.91
N ILE A 37 -23.34 -12.86 -17.57
CA ILE A 37 -24.41 -11.89 -17.89
C ILE A 37 -25.48 -12.53 -18.77
N VAL A 38 -25.07 -13.30 -19.80
CA VAL A 38 -26.01 -14.04 -20.67
C VAL A 38 -26.75 -15.13 -19.88
N ALA A 39 -26.08 -15.84 -18.96
CA ALA A 39 -26.74 -16.78 -18.07
C ALA A 39 -27.87 -16.11 -17.26
N GLY A 40 -27.55 -14.93 -16.69
CA GLY A 40 -28.51 -14.15 -15.95
C GLY A 40 -29.70 -13.67 -16.79
N PHE A 41 -29.42 -13.22 -17.98
CA PHE A 41 -30.46 -12.82 -18.94
C PHE A 41 -31.43 -13.98 -19.26
N ILE A 42 -30.90 -15.19 -19.46
CA ILE A 42 -31.69 -16.40 -19.75
C ILE A 42 -32.50 -16.87 -18.52
N THR A 43 -31.96 -16.77 -17.32
CA THR A 43 -32.61 -17.20 -16.06
C THR A 43 -33.46 -16.10 -15.41
N GLY A 44 -33.35 -14.89 -15.93
CA GLY A 44 -34.05 -13.71 -15.42
C GLY A 44 -35.56 -13.74 -15.67
N PRO A 45 -36.30 -12.86 -14.95
CA PRO A 45 -37.79 -12.83 -14.99
C PRO A 45 -38.36 -12.42 -16.36
N HIS A 46 -37.53 -11.90 -17.27
CA HIS A 46 -37.95 -11.41 -18.58
C HIS A 46 -37.87 -12.49 -19.68
N PHE A 47 -37.34 -13.69 -19.39
CA PHE A 47 -37.15 -14.76 -20.36
C PHE A 47 -38.02 -16.01 -19.98
N ASN A 48 -39.22 -16.07 -20.50
CA ASN A 48 -40.25 -17.03 -20.09
C ASN A 48 -40.06 -18.49 -20.58
N PHE A 49 -38.95 -18.87 -21.21
CA PHE A 49 -38.71 -20.20 -21.74
C PHE A 49 -38.15 -21.22 -20.74
N PHE A 50 -37.61 -20.74 -19.60
CA PHE A 50 -37.02 -21.55 -18.55
C PHE A 50 -37.66 -21.25 -17.19
N PRO A 51 -37.49 -22.13 -16.18
CA PRO A 51 -37.84 -21.79 -14.80
C PRO A 51 -37.12 -20.53 -14.41
N THR A 52 -37.86 -19.46 -14.11
CA THR A 52 -37.33 -18.16 -13.82
C THR A 52 -37.21 -17.92 -12.33
N ILE A 53 -36.16 -17.21 -11.92
CA ILE A 53 -36.00 -16.72 -10.56
C ILE A 53 -36.87 -15.50 -10.41
N THR A 54 -37.89 -15.61 -9.54
CA THR A 54 -38.91 -14.53 -9.35
C THR A 54 -38.68 -13.72 -8.11
N ASP A 55 -37.90 -14.23 -7.15
CA ASP A 55 -37.61 -13.52 -5.89
C ASP A 55 -36.50 -12.49 -6.04
N LYS A 56 -36.90 -11.24 -6.29
CA LYS A 56 -35.97 -10.11 -6.42
C LYS A 56 -35.15 -9.85 -5.15
N ALA A 57 -35.65 -10.17 -3.97
CA ALA A 57 -34.94 -9.96 -2.71
C ALA A 57 -33.76 -10.93 -2.60
N ASN A 58 -33.95 -12.20 -2.98
CA ASN A 58 -32.87 -13.18 -3.02
C ASN A 58 -31.79 -12.79 -4.04
N VAL A 59 -32.20 -12.36 -5.25
CA VAL A 59 -31.24 -11.93 -6.30
C VAL A 59 -30.40 -10.76 -5.81
N HIS A 60 -31.04 -9.78 -5.14
CA HIS A 60 -30.30 -8.63 -4.57
C HIS A 60 -29.33 -9.04 -3.48
N ALA A 61 -29.72 -9.94 -2.55
CA ALA A 61 -28.87 -10.44 -1.48
C ALA A 61 -27.64 -11.18 -2.05
N TRP A 62 -27.85 -12.04 -3.06
CA TRP A 62 -26.74 -12.73 -3.74
C TRP A 62 -25.80 -11.78 -4.48
N SER A 63 -26.36 -10.76 -5.14
CA SER A 63 -25.58 -9.72 -5.80
C SER A 63 -24.70 -8.98 -4.80
N GLU A 64 -25.23 -8.60 -3.63
CA GLU A 64 -24.50 -7.88 -2.60
C GLU A 64 -23.35 -8.73 -2.02
N ILE A 65 -23.61 -10.02 -1.73
CA ILE A 65 -22.56 -10.96 -1.30
C ILE A 65 -21.47 -11.05 -2.38
N GLY A 66 -21.85 -11.13 -3.65
CA GLY A 66 -20.91 -11.18 -4.77
C GLY A 66 -20.00 -9.92 -4.83
N VAL A 67 -20.58 -8.75 -4.68
CA VAL A 67 -19.82 -7.48 -4.61
C VAL A 67 -18.85 -7.47 -3.44
N ILE A 68 -19.28 -7.91 -2.25
CA ILE A 68 -18.42 -7.99 -1.06
C ILE A 68 -17.19 -8.85 -1.33
N PHE A 69 -17.35 -10.06 -1.90
CA PHE A 69 -16.22 -10.95 -2.17
C PHE A 69 -15.32 -10.45 -3.31
N LEU A 70 -15.90 -9.84 -4.35
CA LEU A 70 -15.12 -9.22 -5.43
C LEU A 70 -14.24 -8.09 -4.89
N LEU A 71 -14.80 -7.18 -4.09
CA LEU A 71 -14.03 -6.06 -3.54
C LEU A 71 -13.08 -6.46 -2.42
N PHE A 72 -13.41 -7.50 -1.66
CA PHE A 72 -12.47 -8.10 -0.72
C PHE A 72 -11.23 -8.66 -1.43
N ALA A 73 -11.43 -9.42 -2.51
CA ALA A 73 -10.33 -9.96 -3.30
C ALA A 73 -9.51 -8.86 -3.99
N LEU A 74 -10.17 -7.83 -4.54
CA LEU A 74 -9.48 -6.67 -5.08
C LEU A 74 -8.63 -5.98 -4.00
N GLY A 75 -9.16 -5.86 -2.77
CA GLY A 75 -8.39 -5.38 -1.62
C GLY A 75 -7.16 -6.23 -1.32
N LEU A 76 -7.27 -7.57 -1.42
CA LEU A 76 -6.12 -8.49 -1.23
C LEU A 76 -5.05 -8.33 -2.31
N GLU A 77 -5.42 -8.03 -3.54
CA GLU A 77 -4.52 -7.75 -4.66
C GLU A 77 -3.88 -6.36 -4.55
N PHE A 78 -4.49 -5.46 -3.77
CA PHE A 78 -4.02 -4.10 -3.58
C PHE A 78 -2.75 -4.06 -2.74
N SER A 79 -1.76 -3.23 -3.17
CA SER A 79 -0.55 -2.98 -2.40
C SER A 79 -0.18 -1.50 -2.50
N PHE A 80 0.06 -0.87 -1.36
CA PHE A 80 0.53 0.52 -1.30
C PHE A 80 1.85 0.75 -2.01
N TYR A 81 2.67 -0.29 -2.08
CA TYR A 81 3.94 -0.21 -2.80
C TYR A 81 3.74 -0.22 -4.32
N LYS A 82 2.83 -1.05 -4.84
CA LYS A 82 2.46 -0.99 -6.27
C LYS A 82 1.98 0.42 -6.63
N LEU A 83 1.21 1.06 -5.76
CA LEU A 83 0.77 2.44 -5.95
C LEU A 83 1.94 3.44 -6.01
N LYS A 84 2.95 3.28 -5.16
CA LYS A 84 4.17 4.13 -5.16
C LYS A 84 5.03 3.90 -6.40
N SER A 85 5.07 2.67 -6.93
CA SER A 85 5.84 2.30 -8.13
C SER A 85 5.17 2.71 -9.44
N VAL A 86 3.86 2.95 -9.43
CA VAL A 86 3.03 3.39 -10.57
C VAL A 86 3.31 4.85 -10.88
N GLY A 87 4.29 5.35 -11.30
CA GLY A 87 4.76 6.71 -11.60
C GLY A 87 3.70 7.81 -11.78
N SER A 88 4.13 9.06 -11.78
CA SER A 88 3.26 10.24 -11.97
C SER A 88 2.45 10.22 -13.27
N THR A 89 2.95 9.54 -14.30
CA THR A 89 2.30 9.39 -15.60
C THR A 89 0.92 8.77 -15.48
N ALA A 90 0.81 7.63 -14.80
CA ALA A 90 -0.47 6.94 -14.64
C ALA A 90 -1.44 7.76 -13.78
N PHE A 91 -0.94 8.42 -12.72
CA PHE A 91 -1.79 9.28 -11.88
C PHE A 91 -2.40 10.46 -12.65
N ILE A 92 -1.58 11.17 -13.45
CA ILE A 92 -2.06 12.30 -14.28
C ILE A 92 -3.04 11.79 -15.33
N ALA A 93 -2.70 10.68 -16.00
CA ALA A 93 -3.55 10.10 -17.04
C ALA A 93 -4.93 9.73 -16.47
N THR A 94 -4.97 9.01 -15.36
CA THR A 94 -6.23 8.61 -14.70
C THR A 94 -7.03 9.82 -14.20
N ALA A 95 -6.39 10.82 -13.62
CA ALA A 95 -7.09 12.02 -13.14
C ALA A 95 -7.79 12.78 -14.28
N VAL A 96 -7.11 12.94 -15.43
CA VAL A 96 -7.66 13.58 -16.63
C VAL A 96 -8.77 12.72 -17.24
N GLU A 97 -8.58 11.42 -17.32
CA GLU A 97 -9.56 10.48 -17.86
C GLU A 97 -10.84 10.44 -17.02
N ILE A 98 -10.74 10.20 -15.71
CA ILE A 98 -11.91 10.15 -14.82
C ILE A 98 -12.62 11.50 -14.80
N GLY A 99 -11.89 12.61 -14.67
CA GLY A 99 -12.48 13.94 -14.68
C GLY A 99 -13.21 14.24 -16.00
N GLY A 100 -12.59 13.89 -17.12
CA GLY A 100 -13.19 14.03 -18.46
C GLY A 100 -14.41 13.15 -18.66
N MET A 101 -14.34 11.88 -18.27
CA MET A 101 -15.44 10.93 -18.42
C MET A 101 -16.62 11.22 -17.47
N LEU A 102 -16.35 11.70 -16.26
CA LEU A 102 -17.38 12.23 -15.37
C LEU A 102 -18.16 13.37 -16.04
N ALA A 103 -17.45 14.30 -16.67
CA ALA A 103 -18.08 15.39 -17.41
C ALA A 103 -18.89 14.87 -18.60
N VAL A 104 -18.30 13.97 -19.41
CA VAL A 104 -18.99 13.38 -20.58
C VAL A 104 -20.27 12.68 -20.16
N GLY A 105 -20.22 11.82 -19.14
CA GLY A 105 -21.40 11.09 -18.67
C GLY A 105 -22.46 12.02 -18.06
N TYR A 106 -22.03 13.02 -17.29
CA TYR A 106 -22.95 14.02 -16.73
C TYR A 106 -23.67 14.82 -17.82
N PHE A 107 -22.93 15.34 -18.81
CA PHE A 107 -23.52 16.07 -19.93
C PHE A 107 -24.37 15.19 -20.84
N ALA A 108 -23.95 13.93 -21.10
CA ALA A 108 -24.76 13.00 -21.87
C ALA A 108 -26.09 12.69 -21.18
N GLY A 109 -26.08 12.43 -19.87
CA GLY A 109 -27.29 12.19 -19.09
C GLY A 109 -28.22 13.40 -19.09
N THR A 110 -27.71 14.61 -18.86
CA THR A 110 -28.50 15.85 -18.90
C THR A 110 -29.07 16.13 -20.30
N LEU A 111 -28.31 15.88 -21.38
CA LEU A 111 -28.80 15.99 -22.76
C LEU A 111 -29.91 14.98 -23.09
N LEU A 112 -29.85 13.79 -22.49
CA LEU A 112 -30.91 12.78 -22.61
C LEU A 112 -32.13 13.08 -21.74
N GLY A 113 -32.11 14.15 -20.95
CA GLY A 113 -33.20 14.57 -20.07
C GLY A 113 -33.26 13.79 -18.76
N TRP A 114 -32.17 13.13 -18.34
CA TRP A 114 -32.13 12.38 -17.09
C TRP A 114 -31.90 13.29 -15.89
N ASN A 115 -32.28 12.81 -14.71
CA ASN A 115 -32.13 13.58 -13.49
C ASN A 115 -30.64 13.77 -13.12
N HIS A 116 -30.40 14.68 -12.15
CA HIS A 116 -29.03 15.02 -11.73
C HIS A 116 -28.26 13.81 -11.18
N MET A 117 -28.91 12.95 -10.38
CA MET A 117 -28.27 11.77 -9.80
C MET A 117 -28.00 10.70 -10.85
N ASP A 118 -28.95 10.42 -11.76
CA ASP A 118 -28.72 9.51 -12.88
C ASP A 118 -27.54 9.97 -13.73
N SER A 119 -27.44 11.26 -14.04
CA SER A 119 -26.35 11.84 -14.84
C SER A 119 -24.99 11.76 -14.12
N LEU A 120 -24.97 12.00 -12.82
CA LEU A 120 -23.75 11.94 -12.00
C LEU A 120 -23.22 10.50 -11.88
N PHE A 121 -24.13 9.57 -11.54
CA PHE A 121 -23.78 8.14 -11.48
C PHE A 121 -23.34 7.61 -12.84
N LEU A 122 -24.00 8.05 -13.93
CA LEU A 122 -23.59 7.72 -15.30
C LEU A 122 -22.14 8.12 -15.55
N GLY A 123 -21.74 9.34 -15.18
CA GLY A 123 -20.34 9.79 -15.32
C GLY A 123 -19.35 8.88 -14.59
N GLY A 124 -19.68 8.48 -13.35
CA GLY A 124 -18.90 7.52 -12.59
C GLY A 124 -18.80 6.15 -13.26
N MET A 125 -19.91 5.64 -13.79
CA MET A 125 -19.95 4.35 -14.48
C MET A 125 -19.14 4.34 -15.78
N LEU A 126 -19.21 5.40 -16.58
CA LEU A 126 -18.50 5.51 -17.86
C LEU A 126 -16.97 5.72 -17.67
N SER A 127 -16.53 6.15 -16.51
CA SER A 127 -15.12 6.42 -16.24
C SER A 127 -14.27 5.16 -15.95
N MET A 128 -14.91 4.02 -15.60
CA MET A 128 -14.21 2.82 -15.14
C MET A 128 -13.93 1.84 -16.29
N SER A 129 -12.64 1.45 -16.47
CA SER A 129 -12.21 0.44 -17.44
C SER A 129 -12.10 -0.95 -16.81
N SER A 130 -12.10 -2.03 -17.61
CA SER A 130 -11.91 -3.40 -17.12
C SER A 130 -10.48 -3.88 -17.30
N THR A 131 -9.82 -4.18 -16.19
CA THR A 131 -8.47 -4.74 -16.17
C THR A 131 -8.42 -6.11 -16.84
N THR A 132 -9.39 -6.97 -16.57
CA THR A 132 -9.43 -8.35 -17.08
C THR A 132 -9.61 -8.42 -18.60
N ILE A 133 -10.46 -7.57 -19.17
CA ILE A 133 -10.71 -7.51 -20.61
C ILE A 133 -9.48 -7.01 -21.36
N ILE A 134 -8.82 -5.98 -20.85
CA ILE A 134 -7.62 -5.38 -21.47
C ILE A 134 -6.45 -6.37 -21.44
N ILE A 135 -6.20 -7.03 -20.29
CA ILE A 135 -5.13 -8.04 -20.18
C ILE A 135 -5.36 -9.15 -21.20
N LYS A 136 -6.58 -9.67 -21.31
CA LYS A 136 -6.93 -10.71 -22.28
C LYS A 136 -6.70 -10.21 -23.72
N ALA A 137 -7.16 -9.01 -24.05
CA ALA A 137 -6.96 -8.44 -25.39
C ALA A 137 -5.48 -8.28 -25.72
N PHE A 138 -4.64 -7.85 -24.78
CA PHE A 138 -3.19 -7.76 -24.99
C PHE A 138 -2.52 -9.12 -25.16
N ASP A 139 -2.97 -10.14 -24.43
CA ASP A 139 -2.47 -11.52 -24.59
C ASP A 139 -2.86 -12.09 -25.97
N ASP A 140 -4.12 -11.93 -26.38
CA ASP A 140 -4.63 -12.39 -27.68
C ASP A 140 -3.92 -11.70 -28.86
N LEU A 141 -3.64 -10.40 -28.73
CA LEU A 141 -2.94 -9.59 -29.72
C LEU A 141 -1.40 -9.63 -29.60
N LYS A 142 -0.85 -10.35 -28.60
CA LYS A 142 0.60 -10.48 -28.30
C LYS A 142 1.30 -9.14 -28.06
N LEU A 143 0.62 -8.20 -27.44
CA LEU A 143 1.11 -6.84 -27.19
C LEU A 143 1.73 -6.66 -25.78
N ARG A 144 1.69 -7.67 -24.90
CA ARG A 144 2.05 -7.57 -23.49
C ARG A 144 3.47 -7.06 -23.20
N ALA A 145 4.42 -7.24 -24.14
CA ALA A 145 5.80 -6.77 -24.01
C ALA A 145 6.02 -5.32 -24.48
N GLN A 146 4.98 -4.62 -24.92
CA GLN A 146 5.09 -3.24 -25.41
C GLN A 146 5.12 -2.24 -24.24
N ARG A 147 5.91 -1.18 -24.36
CA ARG A 147 6.08 -0.16 -23.31
C ARG A 147 4.78 0.54 -22.91
N PHE A 148 3.86 0.78 -23.85
CA PHE A 148 2.59 1.42 -23.52
C PHE A 148 1.69 0.56 -22.62
N THR A 149 1.83 -0.77 -22.65
CA THR A 149 1.03 -1.67 -21.81
C THR A 149 1.34 -1.51 -20.32
N GLU A 150 2.58 -1.19 -19.96
CA GLU A 150 2.96 -0.89 -18.56
C GLU A 150 2.24 0.36 -18.05
N ILE A 151 2.11 1.39 -18.92
CA ILE A 151 1.39 2.62 -18.58
C ILE A 151 -0.11 2.31 -18.42
N VAL A 152 -0.70 1.53 -19.34
CA VAL A 152 -2.10 1.11 -19.26
C VAL A 152 -2.36 0.34 -17.96
N PHE A 153 -1.50 -0.60 -17.58
CA PHE A 153 -1.63 -1.30 -16.31
C PHE A 153 -1.52 -0.35 -15.10
N GLY A 154 -0.62 0.63 -15.17
CA GLY A 154 -0.52 1.67 -14.16
C GLY A 154 -1.81 2.49 -14.03
N VAL A 155 -2.41 2.90 -15.16
CA VAL A 155 -3.69 3.63 -15.20
C VAL A 155 -4.80 2.78 -14.59
N LEU A 156 -4.93 1.52 -14.97
CA LEU A 156 -5.94 0.60 -14.46
C LEU A 156 -5.85 0.42 -12.94
N ILE A 157 -4.64 0.28 -12.39
CA ILE A 157 -4.44 0.18 -10.92
C ILE A 157 -4.95 1.44 -10.21
N ILE A 158 -4.73 2.62 -10.79
CA ILE A 158 -5.21 3.87 -10.19
C ILE A 158 -6.71 4.05 -10.41
N GLU A 159 -7.26 3.63 -11.57
CA GLU A 159 -8.71 3.62 -11.82
C GLU A 159 -9.44 2.75 -10.80
N ASP A 160 -8.94 1.56 -10.47
CA ASP A 160 -9.55 0.67 -9.48
C ASP A 160 -9.66 1.34 -8.10
N ILE A 161 -8.59 2.04 -7.68
CA ILE A 161 -8.60 2.81 -6.42
C ILE A 161 -9.57 4.00 -6.51
N ALA A 162 -9.52 4.72 -7.62
CA ALA A 162 -10.38 5.87 -7.85
C ALA A 162 -11.86 5.45 -7.91
N GLY A 163 -12.16 4.27 -8.46
CA GLY A 163 -13.50 3.67 -8.49
C GLY A 163 -14.07 3.46 -7.09
N ILE A 164 -13.25 2.99 -6.16
CA ILE A 164 -13.66 2.81 -4.75
C ILE A 164 -13.92 4.17 -4.09
N VAL A 165 -13.00 5.13 -4.27
CA VAL A 165 -13.20 6.50 -3.76
C VAL A 165 -14.46 7.11 -4.36
N MET A 166 -14.70 6.90 -5.66
CA MET A 166 -15.87 7.36 -6.37
C MET A 166 -17.17 6.76 -5.81
N MET A 167 -17.21 5.45 -5.56
CA MET A 167 -18.38 4.81 -4.93
C MET A 167 -18.70 5.43 -3.58
N VAL A 168 -17.71 5.74 -2.78
CA VAL A 168 -17.93 6.36 -1.48
C VAL A 168 -18.39 7.80 -1.61
N LEU A 169 -17.83 8.57 -2.54
CA LEU A 169 -18.28 9.93 -2.82
C LEU A 169 -19.73 9.95 -3.33
N LEU A 170 -20.06 9.09 -4.30
CA LEU A 170 -21.40 8.96 -4.84
C LEU A 170 -22.42 8.52 -3.77
N ALA A 171 -22.07 7.55 -2.91
CA ALA A 171 -22.90 7.15 -1.79
C ALA A 171 -23.13 8.29 -0.80
N THR A 172 -22.10 9.07 -0.50
CA THR A 172 -22.19 10.23 0.38
C THR A 172 -23.10 11.31 -0.20
N MET A 173 -22.95 11.59 -1.50
CA MET A 173 -23.82 12.56 -2.20
C MET A 173 -25.27 12.08 -2.30
N ALA A 174 -25.49 10.78 -2.44
CA ALA A 174 -26.82 10.17 -2.49
C ALA A 174 -27.59 10.30 -1.17
N VAL A 175 -26.90 10.17 -0.03
CA VAL A 175 -27.48 10.30 1.32
C VAL A 175 -27.70 11.77 1.69
N ALA A 176 -26.89 12.67 1.14
CA ALA A 176 -27.04 14.10 1.30
C ALA A 176 -28.22 14.57 0.42
N SER A 177 -29.41 14.78 1.02
CA SER A 177 -30.63 15.24 0.35
C SER A 177 -30.39 16.54 -0.43
N ALA A 178 -31.27 16.87 -1.38
CA ALA A 178 -31.14 17.96 -2.36
C ALA A 178 -30.91 19.40 -1.80
N ASP A 179 -31.02 19.63 -0.48
CA ASP A 179 -30.82 20.92 0.19
C ASP A 179 -29.55 21.00 1.08
N VAL A 180 -28.54 20.15 0.80
CA VAL A 180 -27.35 20.12 1.64
C VAL A 180 -26.46 21.33 1.44
N SER A 181 -26.15 22.02 2.53
CA SER A 181 -25.20 23.13 2.53
C SER A 181 -23.77 22.61 2.16
N THR A 182 -22.98 23.44 1.49
CA THR A 182 -21.58 23.13 1.16
C THR A 182 -20.79 22.69 2.39
N MET A 183 -21.14 23.17 3.58
CA MET A 183 -20.52 22.81 4.85
C MET A 183 -20.81 21.36 5.24
N GLU A 184 -22.03 20.86 5.05
CA GLU A 184 -22.39 19.46 5.35
C GLU A 184 -21.69 18.48 4.40
N LEU A 185 -21.54 18.85 3.14
CA LEU A 185 -20.75 18.07 2.17
C LEU A 185 -19.27 17.98 2.61
N LEU A 186 -18.67 19.11 3.01
CA LEU A 186 -17.30 19.14 3.51
C LEU A 186 -17.13 18.30 4.80
N LEU A 187 -18.10 18.37 5.71
CA LEU A 187 -18.09 17.55 6.93
C LEU A 187 -18.22 16.05 6.62
N SER A 188 -19.04 15.68 5.64
CA SER A 188 -19.20 14.29 5.19
C SER A 188 -17.91 13.74 4.56
N ILE A 189 -17.25 14.52 3.72
CA ILE A 189 -15.93 14.18 3.16
C ILE A 189 -14.87 14.08 4.28
N GLY A 190 -14.88 15.01 5.22
CA GLY A 190 -14.01 14.99 6.39
C GLY A 190 -14.22 13.73 7.26
N ARG A 191 -15.48 13.34 7.49
CA ARG A 191 -15.85 12.10 8.17
C ARG A 191 -15.34 10.87 7.43
N LEU A 192 -15.48 10.83 6.12
CA LEU A 192 -14.96 9.76 5.29
C LEU A 192 -13.44 9.62 5.43
N ILE A 193 -12.70 10.72 5.21
CA ILE A 193 -11.23 10.72 5.33
C ILE A 193 -10.80 10.29 6.73
N PHE A 194 -11.48 10.77 7.76
CA PHE A 194 -11.22 10.40 9.15
C PHE A 194 -11.33 8.89 9.36
N PHE A 195 -12.44 8.26 8.95
CA PHE A 195 -12.62 6.82 9.13
C PHE A 195 -11.69 5.99 8.26
N LEU A 196 -11.41 6.40 7.01
CA LEU A 196 -10.45 5.73 6.15
C LEU A 196 -9.04 5.69 6.79
N VAL A 197 -8.55 6.85 7.26
CA VAL A 197 -7.23 6.93 7.92
C VAL A 197 -7.22 6.14 9.22
N LEU A 198 -8.29 6.24 10.03
CA LEU A 198 -8.41 5.52 11.30
C LEU A 198 -8.37 4.00 11.08
N TRP A 199 -9.21 3.47 10.18
CA TRP A 199 -9.26 2.05 9.87
C TRP A 199 -7.95 1.56 9.29
N PHE A 200 -7.33 2.35 8.41
CA PHE A 200 -6.04 2.01 7.85
C PHE A 200 -4.94 1.94 8.92
N VAL A 201 -4.82 2.95 9.77
CA VAL A 201 -3.75 3.00 10.80
C VAL A 201 -3.96 1.92 11.86
N LEU A 202 -5.20 1.78 12.40
CA LEU A 202 -5.51 0.73 13.37
C LEU A 202 -5.41 -0.67 12.76
N GLY A 203 -5.93 -0.83 11.53
CA GLY A 203 -5.92 -2.10 10.82
C GLY A 203 -4.50 -2.58 10.51
N MET A 204 -3.62 -1.71 10.03
CA MET A 204 -2.19 -2.02 9.77
C MET A 204 -1.43 -2.40 11.04
N TYR A 205 -1.86 -1.90 12.18
CA TYR A 205 -1.26 -2.29 13.46
C TYR A 205 -1.83 -3.62 13.98
N LEU A 206 -3.16 -3.79 13.91
CA LEU A 206 -3.86 -4.92 14.52
C LEU A 206 -3.86 -6.17 13.64
N VAL A 207 -4.22 -6.05 12.35
CA VAL A 207 -4.45 -7.20 11.47
C VAL A 207 -3.17 -8.01 11.22
N PRO A 208 -2.03 -7.42 10.77
CA PRO A 208 -0.80 -8.18 10.61
C PRO A 208 -0.27 -8.75 11.93
N SER A 209 -0.42 -8.00 13.05
CA SER A 209 0.00 -8.47 14.37
C SER A 209 -0.83 -9.67 14.84
N PHE A 210 -2.13 -9.66 14.57
CA PHE A 210 -3.02 -10.80 14.85
C PHE A 210 -2.61 -12.04 14.04
N PHE A 211 -2.37 -11.91 12.74
CA PHE A 211 -1.93 -13.04 11.91
C PHE A 211 -0.56 -13.58 12.33
N LYS A 212 0.35 -12.70 12.79
CA LYS A 212 1.65 -13.14 13.36
C LYS A 212 1.47 -13.95 14.62
N TRP A 213 0.65 -13.44 15.55
CA TRP A 213 0.38 -14.13 16.83
C TRP A 213 -0.28 -15.49 16.60
N ALA A 214 -1.24 -15.56 15.69
CA ALA A 214 -2.00 -16.78 15.41
C ALA A 214 -1.31 -17.74 14.42
N LYS A 215 -0.14 -17.41 13.87
CA LYS A 215 0.52 -18.13 12.77
C LYS A 215 0.67 -19.64 13.02
N GLN A 216 1.02 -20.04 14.25
CA GLN A 216 1.21 -21.45 14.63
C GLN A 216 -0.12 -22.22 14.79
N LEU A 217 -1.23 -21.51 14.97
CA LEU A 217 -2.56 -22.08 15.20
C LEU A 217 -3.39 -22.15 13.90
N MET A 218 -2.94 -21.50 12.83
CA MET A 218 -3.70 -21.36 11.58
C MET A 218 -3.28 -22.40 10.54
N ASN A 219 -4.18 -23.33 10.24
CA ASN A 219 -4.16 -24.14 9.03
C ASN A 219 -4.86 -23.40 7.86
N GLU A 220 -4.96 -24.01 6.69
CA GLU A 220 -5.57 -23.39 5.49
C GLU A 220 -7.06 -23.09 5.71
N GLU A 221 -7.80 -24.03 6.30
CA GLU A 221 -9.21 -23.87 6.62
C GLU A 221 -9.43 -22.68 7.57
N THR A 222 -8.65 -22.63 8.67
CA THR A 222 -8.73 -21.54 9.66
C THR A 222 -8.38 -20.19 9.03
N LEU A 223 -7.39 -20.15 8.11
CA LEU A 223 -7.03 -18.92 7.40
C LEU A 223 -8.19 -18.38 6.57
N VAL A 224 -8.89 -19.25 5.83
CA VAL A 224 -10.08 -18.86 5.03
C VAL A 224 -11.18 -18.33 5.94
N VAL A 225 -11.54 -19.09 6.97
CA VAL A 225 -12.64 -18.74 7.88
C VAL A 225 -12.35 -17.40 8.59
N VAL A 226 -11.14 -17.23 9.12
CA VAL A 226 -10.75 -16.01 9.80
C VAL A 226 -10.72 -14.82 8.83
N SER A 227 -10.16 -14.98 7.64
CA SER A 227 -10.07 -13.88 6.67
C SER A 227 -11.45 -13.42 6.18
N ILE A 228 -12.34 -14.37 5.90
CA ILE A 228 -13.74 -14.06 5.54
C ILE A 228 -14.49 -13.47 6.73
N GLY A 229 -14.28 -14.01 7.93
CA GLY A 229 -14.87 -13.47 9.17
C GLY A 229 -14.47 -12.03 9.44
N LEU A 230 -13.18 -11.70 9.27
CA LEU A 230 -12.69 -10.32 9.37
C LEU A 230 -13.27 -9.41 8.29
N CYS A 231 -13.38 -9.92 7.05
CA CYS A 231 -14.03 -9.20 5.95
C CYS A 231 -15.48 -8.83 6.29
N LEU A 232 -16.30 -9.81 6.64
CA LEU A 232 -17.70 -9.61 6.98
C LEU A 232 -17.87 -8.74 8.26
N GLY A 233 -16.98 -8.91 9.24
CA GLY A 233 -16.96 -8.06 10.43
C GLY A 233 -16.71 -6.59 10.08
N MET A 234 -15.79 -6.31 9.16
CA MET A 234 -15.51 -4.96 8.69
C MET A 234 -16.66 -4.39 7.84
N VAL A 235 -17.33 -5.24 7.04
CA VAL A 235 -18.54 -4.88 6.30
C VAL A 235 -19.64 -4.42 7.25
N VAL A 236 -19.92 -5.19 8.31
CA VAL A 236 -20.90 -4.83 9.33
C VAL A 236 -20.51 -3.52 10.04
N LEU A 237 -19.26 -3.36 10.40
CA LEU A 237 -18.77 -2.14 11.05
C LEU A 237 -18.91 -0.92 10.13
N ALA A 238 -18.55 -1.05 8.85
CA ALA A 238 -18.68 0.03 7.88
C ALA A 238 -20.14 0.44 7.66
N THR A 239 -21.04 -0.52 7.52
CA THR A 239 -22.47 -0.24 7.31
C THR A 239 -23.13 0.38 8.53
N GLN A 240 -22.77 -0.01 9.75
CA GLN A 240 -23.25 0.64 10.97
C GLN A 240 -22.79 2.10 11.10
N LEU A 241 -21.65 2.46 10.52
CA LEU A 241 -21.14 3.83 10.49
C LEU A 241 -21.67 4.65 9.31
N GLY A 242 -22.55 4.05 8.48
CA GLY A 242 -23.21 4.71 7.34
C GLY A 242 -22.38 4.68 6.06
N PHE A 243 -21.40 3.76 5.94
CA PHE A 243 -20.64 3.53 4.72
C PHE A 243 -21.15 2.30 3.97
N SER A 244 -20.73 2.12 2.71
CA SER A 244 -21.12 0.96 1.92
C SER A 244 -20.46 -0.34 2.39
N SER A 245 -21.16 -1.48 2.23
CA SER A 245 -20.64 -2.83 2.43
C SER A 245 -19.38 -3.08 1.60
N ALA A 246 -19.38 -2.59 0.37
CA ALA A 246 -18.30 -2.62 -0.59
C ALA A 246 -16.99 -2.01 -0.05
N LEU A 247 -17.06 -0.82 0.55
CA LEU A 247 -15.92 -0.15 1.17
C LEU A 247 -15.34 -0.96 2.32
N GLY A 248 -16.19 -1.50 3.19
CA GLY A 248 -15.75 -2.34 4.32
C GLY A 248 -14.96 -3.56 3.86
N ALA A 249 -15.46 -4.27 2.84
CA ALA A 249 -14.82 -5.43 2.25
C ALA A 249 -13.45 -5.09 1.65
N PHE A 250 -13.36 -4.01 0.86
CA PHE A 250 -12.11 -3.57 0.25
C PHE A 250 -11.06 -3.18 1.28
N ILE A 251 -11.42 -2.40 2.30
CA ILE A 251 -10.49 -1.98 3.36
C ILE A 251 -9.93 -3.19 4.08
N MET A 252 -10.77 -4.17 4.47
CA MET A 252 -10.26 -5.36 5.13
C MET A 252 -9.36 -6.19 4.22
N GLY A 253 -9.70 -6.33 2.94
CA GLY A 253 -8.83 -6.96 1.94
C GLY A 253 -7.46 -6.28 1.87
N SER A 254 -7.42 -4.94 1.77
CA SER A 254 -6.18 -4.17 1.72
C SER A 254 -5.33 -4.28 2.99
N LEU A 255 -5.96 -4.40 4.16
CA LEU A 255 -5.26 -4.62 5.43
C LEU A 255 -4.66 -6.02 5.53
N ILE A 256 -5.40 -7.05 5.08
CA ILE A 256 -4.91 -8.43 5.03
C ILE A 256 -3.83 -8.58 3.95
N ALA A 257 -3.88 -7.80 2.87
CA ALA A 257 -2.85 -7.77 1.83
C ALA A 257 -1.45 -7.49 2.35
N GLU A 258 -1.31 -6.77 3.45
CA GLU A 258 -0.04 -6.48 4.11
C GLU A 258 0.32 -7.51 5.22
N ALA A 259 -0.54 -8.52 5.46
CA ALA A 259 -0.26 -9.58 6.43
C ALA A 259 0.78 -10.60 5.89
N PRO A 260 1.52 -11.31 6.78
CA PRO A 260 2.57 -12.26 6.39
C PRO A 260 2.12 -13.38 5.45
N ASN A 261 0.84 -13.76 5.50
CA ASN A 261 0.26 -14.85 4.71
C ASN A 261 -0.67 -14.36 3.59
N ALA A 262 -0.56 -13.09 3.17
CA ALA A 262 -1.47 -12.45 2.22
C ALA A 262 -1.62 -13.24 0.90
N GLU A 263 -0.53 -13.66 0.28
CA GLU A 263 -0.55 -14.41 -0.99
C GLU A 263 -1.25 -15.77 -0.84
N LYS A 264 -1.04 -16.45 0.30
CA LYS A 264 -1.73 -17.71 0.61
C LYS A 264 -3.22 -17.48 0.82
N ILE A 265 -3.60 -16.40 1.52
CA ILE A 265 -5.01 -16.03 1.74
C ILE A 265 -5.67 -15.67 0.41
N GLU A 266 -5.01 -14.87 -0.43
CA GLU A 266 -5.48 -14.50 -1.76
C GLU A 266 -5.78 -15.76 -2.60
N HIS A 267 -4.85 -16.70 -2.64
CA HIS A 267 -5.02 -17.96 -3.38
C HIS A 267 -6.16 -18.84 -2.82
N LEU A 268 -6.30 -18.90 -1.49
CA LEU A 268 -7.36 -19.68 -0.84
C LEU A 268 -8.75 -19.04 -0.97
N VAL A 269 -8.83 -17.71 -1.06
CA VAL A 269 -10.09 -16.96 -1.23
C VAL A 269 -10.51 -16.87 -2.70
N ALA A 270 -9.57 -17.02 -3.64
CA ALA A 270 -9.86 -16.91 -5.08
C ALA A 270 -11.04 -17.78 -5.55
N PRO A 271 -11.18 -19.07 -5.17
CA PRO A 271 -12.35 -19.88 -5.55
C PRO A 271 -13.68 -19.32 -5.00
N VAL A 272 -13.66 -18.75 -3.81
CA VAL A 272 -14.84 -18.11 -3.20
C VAL A 272 -15.23 -16.83 -3.97
N LYS A 273 -14.24 -16.00 -4.30
CA LYS A 273 -14.42 -14.83 -5.17
C LYS A 273 -15.00 -15.22 -6.52
N ASP A 274 -14.45 -16.24 -7.17
CA ASP A 274 -14.90 -16.68 -8.50
C ASP A 274 -16.33 -17.18 -8.46
N LEU A 275 -16.69 -17.95 -7.43
CA LEU A 275 -18.05 -18.46 -7.24
C LEU A 275 -19.06 -17.32 -7.06
N PHE A 276 -18.80 -16.43 -6.09
CA PHE A 276 -19.73 -15.34 -5.79
C PHE A 276 -19.67 -14.21 -6.83
N GLY A 277 -18.53 -14.05 -7.51
CA GLY A 277 -18.41 -13.19 -8.68
C GLY A 277 -19.30 -13.66 -9.83
N ALA A 278 -19.32 -14.96 -10.11
CA ALA A 278 -20.24 -15.53 -11.08
C ALA A 278 -21.70 -15.26 -10.70
N VAL A 279 -22.08 -15.46 -9.42
CA VAL A 279 -23.43 -15.17 -8.91
C VAL A 279 -23.77 -13.68 -9.09
N PHE A 280 -22.83 -12.77 -8.80
CA PHE A 280 -23.01 -11.34 -9.02
C PHE A 280 -23.30 -11.01 -10.49
N PHE A 281 -22.46 -11.48 -11.42
CA PHE A 281 -22.67 -11.17 -12.84
C PHE A 281 -23.92 -11.81 -13.42
N VAL A 282 -24.31 -12.98 -12.93
CA VAL A 282 -25.62 -13.59 -13.28
C VAL A 282 -26.77 -12.71 -12.75
N SER A 283 -26.67 -12.24 -11.51
CA SER A 283 -27.66 -11.32 -10.96
C SER A 283 -27.76 -10.01 -11.76
N VAL A 284 -26.61 -9.47 -12.21
CA VAL A 284 -26.54 -8.34 -13.14
C VAL A 284 -27.32 -8.63 -14.43
N GLY A 285 -27.10 -9.80 -15.03
CA GLY A 285 -27.80 -10.24 -16.25
C GLY A 285 -29.31 -10.38 -16.07
N MET A 286 -29.78 -10.85 -14.89
CA MET A 286 -31.20 -10.98 -14.58
C MET A 286 -31.94 -9.64 -14.52
N MET A 287 -31.23 -8.57 -14.20
CA MET A 287 -31.80 -7.22 -14.14
C MET A 287 -31.94 -6.57 -15.53
N VAL A 288 -31.46 -7.22 -16.59
CA VAL A 288 -31.55 -6.71 -17.96
C VAL A 288 -32.94 -7.01 -18.53
N ASP A 289 -33.70 -5.96 -18.80
CA ASP A 289 -35.02 -6.01 -19.44
C ASP A 289 -34.89 -5.78 -20.95
N PRO A 290 -35.21 -6.76 -21.81
CA PRO A 290 -35.17 -6.60 -23.27
C PRO A 290 -36.06 -5.48 -23.81
N ALA A 291 -37.19 -5.21 -23.15
CA ALA A 291 -38.07 -4.13 -23.55
C ALA A 291 -37.40 -2.78 -23.37
N ILE A 292 -36.74 -2.56 -22.23
CA ILE A 292 -35.99 -1.35 -21.95
C ILE A 292 -34.82 -1.18 -22.94
N LEU A 293 -34.14 -2.26 -23.34
CA LEU A 293 -33.08 -2.18 -24.32
C LEU A 293 -33.56 -1.68 -25.69
N LEU A 294 -34.74 -2.10 -26.12
CA LEU A 294 -35.33 -1.66 -27.39
C LEU A 294 -35.84 -0.21 -27.29
N GLU A 295 -36.50 0.17 -26.20
CA GLU A 295 -37.00 1.52 -25.95
C GLU A 295 -35.86 2.53 -25.82
N GLN A 296 -34.75 2.13 -25.19
CA GLN A 296 -33.58 2.96 -24.93
C GLN A 296 -32.44 2.74 -25.94
N ALA A 297 -32.73 2.20 -27.14
CA ALA A 297 -31.72 1.92 -28.14
C ALA A 297 -30.91 3.16 -28.56
N LEU A 298 -31.57 4.34 -28.69
CA LEU A 298 -30.90 5.61 -29.01
C LEU A 298 -29.97 6.09 -27.87
N PRO A 299 -30.40 6.17 -26.60
CA PRO A 299 -29.50 6.41 -25.48
C PRO A 299 -28.30 5.45 -25.41
N ILE A 300 -28.53 4.14 -25.59
CA ILE A 300 -27.45 3.16 -25.60
C ILE A 300 -26.42 3.47 -26.69
N PHE A 301 -26.88 3.74 -27.92
CA PHE A 301 -25.99 4.08 -29.03
C PHE A 301 -25.19 5.37 -28.73
N VAL A 302 -25.85 6.42 -28.25
CA VAL A 302 -25.21 7.69 -27.87
C VAL A 302 -24.15 7.45 -26.79
N LEU A 303 -24.47 6.67 -25.76
CA LEU A 303 -23.53 6.39 -24.67
C LEU A 303 -22.36 5.50 -25.10
N VAL A 304 -22.55 4.53 -25.99
CA VAL A 304 -21.45 3.74 -26.58
C VAL A 304 -20.49 4.66 -27.32
N VAL A 305 -21.01 5.52 -28.19
CA VAL A 305 -20.20 6.47 -28.96
C VAL A 305 -19.50 7.47 -28.03
N ALA A 306 -20.23 8.03 -27.05
CA ALA A 306 -19.67 8.96 -26.07
C ALA A 306 -18.57 8.31 -25.23
N THR A 307 -18.76 7.05 -24.84
CA THR A 307 -17.75 6.29 -24.08
C THR A 307 -16.49 6.09 -24.89
N ILE A 308 -16.61 5.52 -26.08
CA ILE A 308 -15.45 5.24 -26.93
C ILE A 308 -14.71 6.55 -27.25
N ILE A 309 -15.40 7.56 -27.75
CA ILE A 309 -14.77 8.85 -28.13
C ILE A 309 -14.21 9.56 -26.90
N GLY A 310 -14.96 9.60 -25.81
CA GLY A 310 -14.54 10.24 -24.55
C GLY A 310 -13.28 9.59 -24.00
N LYS A 311 -13.25 8.25 -23.88
CA LYS A 311 -12.09 7.50 -23.45
C LYS A 311 -10.89 7.74 -24.37
N LEU A 312 -11.07 7.68 -25.69
CA LEU A 312 -10.00 7.97 -26.65
C LEU A 312 -9.41 9.37 -26.44
N ILE A 313 -10.24 10.37 -26.26
CA ILE A 313 -9.79 11.77 -26.10
C ILE A 313 -9.11 11.96 -24.75
N PHE A 314 -9.78 11.60 -23.65
CA PHE A 314 -9.30 11.95 -22.32
C PHE A 314 -8.17 11.05 -21.85
N SER A 315 -8.17 9.74 -22.17
CA SER A 315 -7.05 8.85 -21.84
C SER A 315 -5.82 9.20 -22.68
N THR A 316 -5.97 9.42 -24.00
CA THR A 316 -4.85 9.90 -24.86
C THR A 316 -4.34 11.25 -24.36
N GLY A 317 -5.25 12.20 -24.08
CA GLY A 317 -4.90 13.53 -23.58
C GLY A 317 -4.21 13.50 -22.22
N GLY A 318 -4.64 12.65 -21.31
CA GLY A 318 -4.06 12.47 -20.00
C GLY A 318 -2.65 11.89 -20.04
N VAL A 319 -2.43 10.85 -20.85
CA VAL A 319 -1.10 10.26 -21.06
C VAL A 319 -0.16 11.25 -21.76
N LEU A 320 -0.66 12.01 -22.73
CA LEU A 320 0.11 13.07 -23.39
C LEU A 320 0.47 14.20 -22.42
N ALA A 321 -0.48 14.64 -21.59
CA ALA A 321 -0.28 15.68 -20.57
C ALA A 321 0.79 15.28 -19.53
N SER A 322 0.99 13.98 -19.33
CA SER A 322 2.06 13.46 -18.46
C SER A 322 3.47 13.49 -19.09
N GLY A 323 3.61 13.98 -20.33
CA GLY A 323 4.88 14.08 -21.04
C GLY A 323 5.26 12.84 -21.86
N GLN A 324 4.35 11.88 -22.07
CA GLN A 324 4.60 10.71 -22.90
C GLN A 324 4.48 11.05 -24.41
N SER A 325 5.12 10.23 -25.25
CA SER A 325 5.06 10.42 -26.71
C SER A 325 3.64 10.27 -27.26
N LEU A 326 3.32 10.96 -28.36
CA LEU A 326 2.01 10.86 -29.01
C LEU A 326 1.66 9.42 -29.40
N ASN A 327 2.64 8.64 -29.87
CA ASN A 327 2.45 7.22 -30.20
C ASN A 327 1.98 6.44 -28.97
N THR A 328 2.73 6.51 -27.86
CA THR A 328 2.37 5.86 -26.60
C THR A 328 1.00 6.31 -26.11
N SER A 329 0.72 7.61 -26.19
CA SER A 329 -0.55 8.18 -25.69
C SER A 329 -1.76 7.67 -26.49
N VAL A 330 -1.66 7.59 -27.80
CA VAL A 330 -2.73 7.05 -28.66
C VAL A 330 -2.96 5.57 -28.37
N HIS A 331 -1.90 4.75 -28.29
CA HIS A 331 -2.05 3.34 -27.98
C HIS A 331 -2.67 3.11 -26.58
N CYS A 332 -2.31 3.92 -25.57
CA CYS A 332 -2.95 3.86 -24.25
C CYS A 332 -4.45 4.21 -24.32
N GLY A 333 -4.81 5.32 -24.98
CA GLY A 333 -6.20 5.75 -25.07
C GLY A 333 -7.09 4.76 -25.80
N PHE A 334 -6.60 4.18 -26.90
CA PHE A 334 -7.33 3.16 -27.66
C PHE A 334 -7.47 1.83 -26.89
N SER A 335 -6.56 1.54 -25.97
CA SER A 335 -6.63 0.36 -25.12
C SER A 335 -7.66 0.50 -23.99
N LEU A 336 -7.91 1.71 -23.50
CA LEU A 336 -8.82 2.00 -22.39
C LEU A 336 -10.27 2.29 -22.84
N ALA A 337 -10.61 2.16 -24.13
CA ALA A 337 -11.88 2.59 -24.74
C ALA A 337 -13.08 1.66 -24.44
N GLN A 338 -13.25 1.19 -23.20
CA GLN A 338 -14.34 0.29 -22.79
C GLN A 338 -14.73 0.53 -21.33
N ILE A 339 -15.89 -0.01 -20.90
CA ILE A 339 -16.40 0.08 -19.54
C ILE A 339 -16.17 -1.26 -18.81
N GLY A 340 -15.71 -1.17 -17.54
CA GLY A 340 -15.40 -2.30 -16.69
C GLY A 340 -16.51 -2.73 -15.74
N GLU A 341 -16.20 -3.76 -14.97
CA GLU A 341 -17.06 -4.33 -13.94
C GLU A 341 -17.43 -3.36 -12.81
N PHE A 342 -16.56 -2.39 -12.51
CA PHE A 342 -16.85 -1.34 -11.51
C PHE A 342 -18.09 -0.53 -11.87
N SER A 343 -18.40 -0.37 -13.16
CA SER A 343 -19.62 0.31 -13.61
C SER A 343 -20.88 -0.38 -13.09
N PHE A 344 -20.89 -1.70 -13.07
CA PHE A 344 -22.02 -2.48 -12.52
C PHE A 344 -22.11 -2.36 -11.00
N ILE A 345 -20.97 -2.28 -10.32
CA ILE A 345 -20.91 -2.12 -8.86
C ILE A 345 -21.42 -0.72 -8.49
N ILE A 346 -21.03 0.32 -9.23
CA ILE A 346 -21.55 1.68 -9.05
C ILE A 346 -23.06 1.73 -9.33
N ALA A 347 -23.53 1.06 -10.39
CA ALA A 347 -24.95 0.97 -10.71
C ALA A 347 -25.75 0.23 -9.62
N SER A 348 -25.23 -0.91 -9.13
CA SER A 348 -25.83 -1.66 -8.02
C SER A 348 -25.91 -0.82 -6.75
N LEU A 349 -24.85 -0.06 -6.43
CA LEU A 349 -24.83 0.87 -5.30
C LEU A 349 -25.93 1.93 -5.46
N GLY A 350 -26.03 2.57 -6.61
CA GLY A 350 -27.06 3.60 -6.86
C GLY A 350 -28.48 3.06 -6.75
N MET A 351 -28.70 1.82 -7.23
CA MET A 351 -29.97 1.10 -7.08
C MET A 351 -30.28 0.77 -5.62
N SER A 352 -29.32 0.28 -4.87
CA SER A 352 -29.49 -0.07 -3.45
C SER A 352 -29.79 1.14 -2.57
N LEU A 353 -29.25 2.30 -2.94
CA LEU A 353 -29.54 3.59 -2.29
C LEU A 353 -30.85 4.22 -2.76
N GLY A 354 -31.48 3.68 -3.82
CA GLY A 354 -32.72 4.20 -4.39
C GLY A 354 -32.60 5.57 -5.05
N VAL A 355 -31.38 5.98 -5.48
CA VAL A 355 -31.09 7.32 -6.01
C VAL A 355 -30.97 7.37 -7.52
N ILE A 356 -30.85 6.23 -8.18
CA ILE A 356 -30.84 6.14 -9.64
C ILE A 356 -32.09 5.45 -10.16
N SER A 357 -32.47 5.81 -11.36
CA SER A 357 -33.61 5.21 -12.07
C SER A 357 -33.32 3.79 -12.50
N SER A 358 -34.33 2.92 -12.45
CA SER A 358 -34.20 1.48 -12.75
C SER A 358 -33.78 1.17 -14.19
N PHE A 359 -34.06 2.08 -15.14
CA PHE A 359 -33.66 1.91 -16.54
C PHE A 359 -32.15 2.07 -16.77
N LEU A 360 -31.44 2.78 -15.88
CA LEU A 360 -30.04 3.08 -16.07
C LEU A 360 -29.15 1.84 -16.00
N TYR A 361 -29.51 0.90 -15.15
CA TYR A 361 -28.75 -0.36 -14.96
C TYR A 361 -28.71 -1.21 -16.23
N PRO A 362 -29.83 -1.58 -16.87
CA PRO A 362 -29.82 -2.30 -18.16
C PRO A 362 -29.05 -1.58 -19.27
N ILE A 363 -29.13 -0.24 -19.34
CA ILE A 363 -28.41 0.56 -20.31
C ILE A 363 -26.91 0.42 -20.15
N ILE A 364 -26.39 0.51 -18.92
CA ILE A 364 -24.96 0.37 -18.64
C ILE A 364 -24.46 -1.02 -18.97
N VAL A 365 -25.24 -2.06 -18.68
CA VAL A 365 -24.90 -3.44 -19.07
C VAL A 365 -24.77 -3.55 -20.57
N ALA A 366 -25.72 -3.01 -21.33
CA ALA A 366 -25.66 -3.02 -22.81
C ALA A 366 -24.45 -2.26 -23.35
N VAL A 367 -24.17 -1.06 -22.82
CA VAL A 367 -23.00 -0.25 -23.21
C VAL A 367 -21.70 -1.01 -22.92
N SER A 368 -21.60 -1.64 -21.75
CA SER A 368 -20.41 -2.42 -21.37
C SER A 368 -20.20 -3.62 -22.28
N VAL A 369 -21.25 -4.39 -22.60
CA VAL A 369 -21.17 -5.52 -23.50
C VAL A 369 -20.67 -5.07 -24.88
N ILE A 370 -21.25 -4.01 -25.45
CA ILE A 370 -20.90 -3.51 -26.77
C ILE A 370 -19.45 -3.00 -26.77
N THR A 371 -19.06 -2.21 -25.76
CA THR A 371 -17.70 -1.66 -25.67
C THR A 371 -16.66 -2.75 -25.45
N THR A 372 -16.98 -3.81 -24.69
CA THR A 372 -16.13 -4.99 -24.55
C THR A 372 -15.87 -5.70 -25.89
N PHE A 373 -16.90 -5.91 -26.70
CA PHE A 373 -16.73 -6.48 -28.04
C PHE A 373 -15.92 -5.61 -28.97
N THR A 374 -16.00 -4.29 -28.85
CA THR A 374 -15.26 -3.36 -29.69
C THR A 374 -13.80 -3.18 -29.26
N THR A 375 -13.41 -3.56 -28.05
CA THR A 375 -12.07 -3.34 -27.48
C THR A 375 -10.93 -3.85 -28.36
N PRO A 376 -10.88 -5.09 -28.87
CA PRO A 376 -9.80 -5.57 -29.71
C PRO A 376 -9.68 -4.76 -31.01
N PHE A 377 -10.79 -4.33 -31.58
CA PHE A 377 -10.82 -3.51 -32.79
C PHE A 377 -10.30 -2.09 -32.52
N CYS A 378 -10.64 -1.51 -31.38
CA CYS A 378 -10.08 -0.23 -30.95
C CYS A 378 -8.56 -0.34 -30.80
N ILE A 379 -8.05 -1.35 -30.10
CA ILE A 379 -6.60 -1.54 -29.91
C ILE A 379 -5.89 -1.67 -31.26
N MET A 380 -6.43 -2.45 -32.22
CA MET A 380 -5.86 -2.57 -33.59
C MET A 380 -5.93 -1.28 -34.37
N ALA A 381 -6.93 -0.43 -34.12
CA ALA A 381 -7.09 0.84 -34.80
C ALA A 381 -6.13 1.94 -34.31
N ALA A 382 -5.40 1.73 -33.21
CA ALA A 382 -4.50 2.70 -32.64
C ALA A 382 -3.38 3.13 -33.61
N GLU A 383 -2.70 2.18 -34.26
CA GLU A 383 -1.60 2.48 -35.17
C GLU A 383 -2.08 3.19 -36.43
N PRO A 384 -3.12 2.72 -37.18
CA PRO A 384 -3.69 3.48 -38.31
C PRO A 384 -4.12 4.89 -37.93
N PHE A 385 -4.75 5.07 -36.77
CA PHE A 385 -5.15 6.38 -36.30
C PHE A 385 -3.96 7.28 -35.99
N TYR A 386 -2.93 6.78 -35.35
CA TYR A 386 -1.69 7.51 -35.05
C TYR A 386 -1.05 8.01 -36.38
N GLN A 387 -0.97 7.17 -37.40
CA GLN A 387 -0.45 7.54 -38.72
C GLN A 387 -1.31 8.61 -39.40
N LEU A 388 -2.63 8.55 -39.24
CA LEU A 388 -3.55 9.57 -39.74
C LEU A 388 -3.32 10.92 -39.04
N VAL A 389 -3.22 10.91 -37.70
CA VAL A 389 -2.95 12.12 -36.91
C VAL A 389 -1.61 12.74 -37.33
N LEU A 390 -0.57 11.93 -37.51
CA LEU A 390 0.72 12.43 -37.97
C LEU A 390 0.67 13.10 -39.35
N LYS A 391 -0.20 12.63 -40.26
CA LYS A 391 -0.39 13.26 -41.59
C LYS A 391 -1.14 14.58 -41.47
N LEU A 392 -2.09 14.69 -40.58
CA LEU A 392 -2.93 15.89 -40.39
C LEU A 392 -2.25 16.99 -39.55
N LEU A 393 -1.30 16.65 -38.70
CA LEU A 393 -0.62 17.61 -37.84
C LEU A 393 0.35 18.51 -38.64
N PRO A 394 0.23 19.85 -38.48
CA PRO A 394 1.17 20.78 -39.11
C PRO A 394 2.57 20.62 -38.51
N PRO A 395 3.65 20.93 -39.30
CA PRO A 395 5.04 20.75 -38.86
C PRO A 395 5.38 21.45 -37.53
N GLN A 396 4.74 22.59 -37.26
CA GLN A 396 4.92 23.36 -36.04
C GLN A 396 4.39 22.60 -34.80
N ALA A 397 3.25 21.93 -34.94
CA ALA A 397 2.66 21.13 -33.84
C ALA A 397 3.50 19.87 -33.57
N LYS A 398 4.09 19.25 -34.63
CA LYS A 398 5.02 18.13 -34.45
C LYS A 398 6.26 18.53 -33.66
N SER A 399 6.89 19.63 -34.02
CA SER A 399 8.09 20.13 -33.33
C SER A 399 7.80 20.58 -31.90
N TRP A 400 6.61 21.06 -31.62
CA TRP A 400 6.16 21.39 -30.27
C TRP A 400 5.97 20.13 -29.44
N LEU A 401 5.29 19.11 -29.95
CA LEU A 401 5.11 17.81 -29.32
C LEU A 401 6.44 17.12 -29.01
N ASP A 402 7.39 17.12 -29.95
CA ASP A 402 8.72 16.53 -29.75
C ASP A 402 9.53 17.25 -28.66
N ARG A 403 9.38 18.58 -28.54
CA ARG A 403 9.99 19.35 -27.44
C ARG A 403 9.32 19.07 -26.10
N TYR A 404 7.99 18.98 -26.08
CA TYR A 404 7.23 18.72 -24.87
C TYR A 404 7.58 17.36 -24.26
N THR A 405 7.73 16.33 -25.07
CA THR A 405 8.11 14.97 -24.65
C THR A 405 9.59 14.83 -24.26
N GLY A 406 10.46 15.78 -24.62
CA GLY A 406 11.89 15.78 -24.30
C GLY A 406 12.27 16.51 -23.00
N THR A 407 11.34 17.22 -22.36
CA THR A 407 11.63 18.12 -21.21
C THR A 407 11.43 17.48 -19.82
N THR A 408 11.15 16.21 -19.70
CA THR A 408 10.86 15.54 -18.41
C THR A 408 12.10 15.15 -17.57
N THR A 409 13.31 15.63 -17.89
CA THR A 409 14.56 15.22 -17.21
C THR A 409 15.23 16.25 -16.33
N ASP A 410 14.64 17.43 -16.05
CA ASP A 410 15.35 18.48 -15.28
C ASP A 410 14.44 19.19 -14.27
N ASP A 411 14.06 18.51 -13.18
CA ASP A 411 13.41 19.19 -12.03
C ASP A 411 13.94 18.71 -10.66
N ASP A 412 15.27 18.72 -10.51
CA ASP A 412 15.93 18.43 -9.21
C ASP A 412 15.83 19.57 -8.18
N LYS A 413 15.23 20.70 -8.53
CA LYS A 413 15.27 21.91 -7.67
C LYS A 413 14.12 22.03 -6.67
N ASP A 414 12.97 21.39 -6.92
CA ASP A 414 11.78 21.48 -6.04
C ASP A 414 11.48 20.19 -5.26
N GLN A 415 12.30 19.15 -5.43
CA GLN A 415 12.08 17.85 -4.80
C GLN A 415 12.18 17.90 -3.27
N ASP A 416 13.09 18.73 -2.72
CA ASP A 416 13.26 18.91 -1.27
C ASP A 416 11.98 19.42 -0.59
N TRP A 417 11.29 20.41 -1.20
CA TRP A 417 10.03 20.95 -0.69
C TRP A 417 8.87 19.95 -0.82
N LYS A 418 8.78 19.29 -1.95
CA LYS A 418 7.75 18.26 -2.20
C LYS A 418 7.86 17.11 -1.19
N ASN A 419 9.07 16.62 -0.97
CA ASN A 419 9.33 15.54 -0.01
C ASN A 419 9.03 15.97 1.43
N LEU A 420 9.43 17.21 1.82
CA LEU A 420 9.12 17.76 3.14
C LEU A 420 7.61 17.89 3.36
N LEU A 421 6.88 18.49 2.40
CA LEU A 421 5.45 18.75 2.54
C LEU A 421 4.66 17.45 2.51
N THR A 422 4.97 16.52 1.61
CA THR A 422 4.27 15.21 1.54
C THR A 422 4.47 14.42 2.83
N GLY A 423 5.71 14.33 3.32
CA GLY A 423 5.98 13.64 4.58
C GLY A 423 5.35 14.33 5.80
N TYR A 424 5.28 15.66 5.81
CA TYR A 424 4.63 16.42 6.88
C TYR A 424 3.10 16.25 6.86
N THR A 425 2.46 16.44 5.72
CA THR A 425 0.99 16.38 5.59
C THR A 425 0.47 14.99 5.92
N MET A 426 1.11 13.93 5.41
CA MET A 426 0.72 12.56 5.70
C MET A 426 0.81 12.23 7.19
N ARG A 427 1.91 12.61 7.86
CA ARG A 427 2.05 12.39 9.31
C ARG A 427 1.06 13.21 10.12
N MET A 428 0.85 14.47 9.76
CA MET A 428 -0.13 15.30 10.46
C MET A 428 -1.54 14.75 10.32
N LEU A 429 -1.92 14.26 9.15
CA LEU A 429 -3.21 13.62 8.93
C LEU A 429 -3.40 12.40 9.86
N ILE A 430 -2.40 11.53 9.94
CA ILE A 430 -2.42 10.37 10.84
C ILE A 430 -2.55 10.80 12.31
N PHE A 431 -1.74 11.75 12.76
CA PHE A 431 -1.76 12.19 14.16
C PHE A 431 -3.06 12.88 14.54
N ILE A 432 -3.59 13.77 13.68
CA ILE A 432 -4.87 14.43 13.90
C ILE A 432 -5.99 13.40 14.01
N THR A 433 -6.00 12.41 13.09
CA THR A 433 -7.03 11.36 13.09
C THR A 433 -6.97 10.52 14.36
N LEU A 434 -5.78 10.07 14.79
CA LEU A 434 -5.63 9.30 16.02
C LEU A 434 -6.01 10.09 17.26
N LEU A 435 -5.55 11.34 17.37
CA LEU A 435 -5.88 12.20 18.51
C LEU A 435 -7.39 12.48 18.56
N ALA A 436 -8.02 12.76 17.42
CA ALA A 436 -9.47 12.95 17.33
C ALA A 436 -10.24 11.68 17.68
N ALA A 437 -9.80 10.50 17.23
CA ALA A 437 -10.43 9.22 17.57
C ALA A 437 -10.38 8.92 19.08
N ILE A 438 -9.23 9.16 19.71
CA ILE A 438 -9.07 9.01 21.16
C ILE A 438 -9.96 10.00 21.91
N ALA A 439 -10.03 11.26 21.45
CA ALA A 439 -10.87 12.30 22.04
C ALA A 439 -12.36 11.94 21.99
N LEU A 440 -12.85 11.58 20.79
CA LEU A 440 -14.25 11.19 20.59
C LEU A 440 -14.58 9.90 21.35
N GLY A 441 -13.69 8.92 21.34
CA GLY A 441 -13.84 7.68 22.11
C GLY A 441 -13.93 7.94 23.62
N ALA A 442 -13.15 8.87 24.14
CA ALA A 442 -13.20 9.27 25.55
C ALA A 442 -14.51 9.94 25.92
N GLU A 443 -15.01 10.85 25.08
CA GLU A 443 -16.22 11.61 25.33
C GLU A 443 -17.50 10.77 25.19
N TYR A 444 -17.63 10.03 24.07
CA TYR A 444 -18.87 9.33 23.74
C TYR A 444 -18.98 7.92 24.34
N TYR A 445 -17.87 7.26 24.66
CA TYR A 445 -17.88 5.89 25.18
C TYR A 445 -17.31 5.79 26.59
N LEU A 446 -16.09 6.27 26.83
CA LEU A 446 -15.42 6.05 28.10
C LEU A 446 -16.06 6.83 29.26
N LEU A 447 -16.39 8.10 29.04
CA LEU A 447 -17.01 8.96 30.04
C LEU A 447 -18.41 8.46 30.45
N PRO A 448 -19.34 8.13 29.52
CA PRO A 448 -20.63 7.53 29.87
C PRO A 448 -20.49 6.16 30.52
N TYR A 449 -19.56 5.32 30.07
CA TYR A 449 -19.32 3.99 30.66
C TYR A 449 -18.89 4.08 32.14
N LEU A 450 -17.89 4.91 32.45
CA LEU A 450 -17.43 5.13 33.82
C LEU A 450 -18.46 5.85 34.69
N GLY A 451 -19.20 6.81 34.14
CA GLY A 451 -20.16 7.61 34.89
C GLY A 451 -21.50 6.91 35.07
N ASN A 452 -22.09 6.35 34.01
CA ASN A 452 -23.47 5.83 34.02
C ASN A 452 -23.51 4.32 34.37
N THR A 453 -22.60 3.51 33.76
CA THR A 453 -22.61 2.06 33.89
C THR A 453 -21.91 1.61 35.17
N LEU A 454 -20.68 2.06 35.40
CA LEU A 454 -19.91 1.72 36.61
C LEU A 454 -20.16 2.66 37.78
N LYS A 455 -20.83 3.79 37.56
CA LYS A 455 -21.17 4.80 38.61
C LYS A 455 -19.96 5.19 39.46
N LEU A 456 -18.78 5.29 38.83
CA LEU A 456 -17.54 5.60 39.54
C LEU A 456 -17.52 7.07 39.99
N PRO A 457 -17.17 7.35 41.26
CA PRO A 457 -16.86 8.72 41.66
C PRO A 457 -15.65 9.23 40.87
N TYR A 458 -15.63 10.52 40.53
CA TYR A 458 -14.56 11.16 39.75
C TYR A 458 -14.41 10.61 38.33
N SER A 459 -15.48 10.09 37.67
CA SER A 459 -15.46 9.51 36.33
C SER A 459 -14.80 10.44 35.31
N ARG A 460 -15.00 11.75 35.40
CA ARG A 460 -14.37 12.76 34.52
C ARG A 460 -12.87 12.83 34.72
N LEU A 461 -12.38 12.78 35.97
CA LEU A 461 -10.94 12.82 36.25
C LEU A 461 -10.27 11.54 35.72
N LEU A 462 -10.90 10.39 35.92
CA LEU A 462 -10.41 9.10 35.43
C LEU A 462 -10.38 9.06 33.91
N THR A 463 -11.44 9.55 33.25
CA THR A 463 -11.50 9.66 31.79
C THR A 463 -10.40 10.58 31.26
N ALA A 464 -10.23 11.76 31.85
CA ALA A 464 -9.19 12.71 31.43
C ALA A 464 -7.78 12.15 31.63
N ALA A 465 -7.51 11.48 32.76
CA ALA A 465 -6.22 10.85 33.03
C ALA A 465 -5.92 9.71 32.02
N ALA A 466 -6.88 8.83 31.76
CA ALA A 466 -6.75 7.76 30.79
C ALA A 466 -6.51 8.34 29.36
N THR A 467 -7.30 9.34 28.96
CA THR A 467 -7.16 10.01 27.67
C THR A 467 -5.79 10.67 27.55
N PHE A 468 -5.31 11.36 28.58
CA PHE A 468 -4.00 12.00 28.61
C PHE A 468 -2.86 10.96 28.45
N ILE A 469 -2.93 9.84 29.17
CA ILE A 469 -1.93 8.76 29.09
C ILE A 469 -1.89 8.18 27.67
N ILE A 470 -3.04 7.88 27.08
CA ILE A 470 -3.12 7.29 25.73
C ILE A 470 -2.67 8.28 24.65
N MET A 471 -3.01 9.58 24.78
CA MET A 471 -2.62 10.61 23.82
C MET A 471 -1.15 11.05 23.95
N SER A 472 -0.53 10.90 25.12
CA SER A 472 0.77 11.47 25.42
C SER A 472 1.92 11.02 24.50
N PRO A 473 2.05 9.74 24.06
CA PRO A 473 3.08 9.34 23.11
C PRO A 473 2.90 10.00 21.73
N ILE A 474 1.64 10.13 21.28
CA ILE A 474 1.31 10.77 20.00
C ILE A 474 1.59 12.29 20.07
N LEU A 475 1.20 12.93 21.16
CA LEU A 475 1.49 14.35 21.40
C LEU A 475 2.99 14.62 21.47
N ARG A 476 3.77 13.72 22.08
CA ARG A 476 5.23 13.78 22.06
C ARG A 476 5.78 13.76 20.64
N ALA A 477 5.26 12.84 19.81
CA ALA A 477 5.64 12.75 18.40
C ALA A 477 5.33 14.04 17.63
N VAL A 478 4.16 14.63 17.86
CA VAL A 478 3.77 15.91 17.23
C VAL A 478 4.72 17.04 17.64
N LEU A 479 5.05 17.16 18.94
CA LEU A 479 5.82 18.28 19.48
C LEU A 479 7.32 18.19 19.15
N VAL A 480 7.92 17.01 19.25
CA VAL A 480 9.39 16.85 19.30
C VAL A 480 9.96 16.13 18.06
N ASN A 481 9.11 15.55 17.20
CA ASN A 481 9.60 14.69 16.13
C ASN A 481 10.53 15.42 15.16
N ARG A 482 11.85 15.16 15.31
CA ARG A 482 12.91 15.50 14.36
C ARG A 482 13.19 14.37 13.36
N ALA A 483 12.61 13.19 13.59
CA ALA A 483 12.92 11.99 12.82
C ALA A 483 12.42 12.07 11.37
N GLY A 484 13.32 11.91 10.44
CA GLY A 484 13.09 11.71 9.01
C GLY A 484 13.07 12.98 8.14
N ASN A 485 12.70 14.17 8.66
CA ASN A 485 12.68 15.41 7.89
C ASN A 485 13.46 16.54 8.57
N GLY A 486 14.15 16.28 9.68
CA GLY A 486 14.95 17.26 10.39
C GLY A 486 16.10 17.82 9.53
N ASP A 487 16.71 16.95 8.73
CA ASP A 487 17.79 17.33 7.82
C ASP A 487 17.28 18.13 6.62
N LEU A 488 16.12 17.75 6.06
CA LEU A 488 15.46 18.52 5.00
C LEU A 488 14.96 19.87 5.52
N PHE A 489 14.40 19.90 6.74
CA PHE A 489 13.97 21.14 7.38
C PHE A 489 15.16 22.08 7.63
N SER A 490 16.25 21.58 8.21
CA SER A 490 17.46 22.37 8.44
C SER A 490 18.11 22.82 7.12
N LYS A 491 18.20 21.93 6.13
CA LYS A 491 18.71 22.24 4.78
C LYS A 491 17.91 23.37 4.12
N LEU A 492 16.57 23.31 4.17
CA LEU A 492 15.70 24.34 3.61
C LEU A 492 15.73 25.63 4.43
N TRP A 493 15.87 25.54 5.75
CA TRP A 493 16.00 26.71 6.63
C TRP A 493 17.24 27.56 6.30
N PHE A 494 18.39 26.91 6.13
CA PHE A 494 19.67 27.62 5.82
C PHE A 494 19.80 27.94 4.33
N LYS A 495 19.01 27.35 3.42
CA LYS A 495 19.12 27.56 1.97
C LYS A 495 18.68 28.95 1.52
N LYS A 496 17.55 29.48 2.02
CA LYS A 496 17.03 30.83 1.68
C LYS A 496 16.20 31.42 2.82
N ARG A 497 16.37 32.72 3.12
CA ARG A 497 15.54 33.44 4.12
C ARG A 497 14.03 33.42 3.83
N ALA A 498 13.63 33.38 2.55
CA ALA A 498 12.25 33.29 2.14
C ALA A 498 11.56 31.99 2.62
N ASN A 499 12.32 30.90 2.91
CA ASN A 499 11.80 29.64 3.40
C ASN A 499 11.42 29.68 4.89
N HIS A 500 11.88 30.65 5.66
CA HIS A 500 11.66 30.73 7.12
C HIS A 500 10.16 30.82 7.43
N LEU A 501 9.42 31.66 6.73
CA LEU A 501 8.02 31.92 7.00
C LEU A 501 7.13 30.68 6.73
N PRO A 502 7.20 29.99 5.58
CA PRO A 502 6.50 28.73 5.36
C PRO A 502 6.89 27.64 6.37
N LEU A 503 8.18 27.51 6.70
CA LEU A 503 8.63 26.50 7.67
C LEU A 503 8.12 26.81 9.10
N MET A 504 8.01 28.08 9.49
CA MET A 504 7.40 28.50 10.76
C MET A 504 5.91 28.15 10.80
N PHE A 505 5.16 28.26 9.68
CA PHE A 505 3.77 27.83 9.59
C PHE A 505 3.62 26.32 9.85
N LEU A 506 4.54 25.50 9.37
CA LEU A 506 4.52 24.05 9.66
C LEU A 506 4.72 23.76 11.15
N VAL A 507 5.64 24.50 11.81
CA VAL A 507 5.85 24.37 13.27
C VAL A 507 4.62 24.87 14.03
N PHE A 508 4.04 25.99 13.62
CA PHE A 508 2.81 26.52 14.23
C PHE A 508 1.65 25.54 14.10
N GLY A 509 1.48 24.88 12.95
CA GLY A 509 0.47 23.83 12.76
C GLY A 509 0.61 22.70 13.76
N LYS A 510 1.83 22.22 14.05
CA LYS A 510 2.09 21.20 15.07
C LYS A 510 1.67 21.67 16.46
N LEU A 511 2.06 22.87 16.83
CA LEU A 511 1.71 23.46 18.13
C LEU A 511 0.20 23.65 18.28
N LEU A 512 -0.49 24.04 17.21
CA LEU A 512 -1.94 24.21 17.20
C LEU A 512 -2.66 22.87 17.45
N VAL A 513 -2.25 21.79 16.76
CA VAL A 513 -2.81 20.47 16.95
C VAL A 513 -2.58 19.96 18.39
N ALA A 514 -1.36 20.10 18.91
CA ALA A 514 -1.07 19.69 20.29
C ALA A 514 -1.87 20.51 21.32
N SER A 515 -1.96 21.82 21.12
CA SER A 515 -2.72 22.70 22.01
C SER A 515 -4.22 22.42 21.97
N ALA A 516 -4.79 22.17 20.79
CA ALA A 516 -6.20 21.82 20.64
C ALA A 516 -6.53 20.48 21.33
N SER A 517 -5.66 19.47 21.21
CA SER A 517 -5.84 18.18 21.88
C SER A 517 -5.77 18.29 23.41
N LEU A 518 -4.81 19.05 23.94
CA LEU A 518 -4.70 19.30 25.35
C LEU A 518 -5.87 20.17 25.89
N TYR A 519 -6.30 21.17 25.10
CA TYR A 519 -7.46 21.97 25.42
C TYR A 519 -8.72 21.11 25.54
N PHE A 520 -8.93 20.14 24.63
CA PHE A 520 -10.02 19.19 24.73
C PHE A 520 -10.01 18.45 26.08
N ILE A 521 -8.87 17.93 26.52
CA ILE A 521 -8.76 17.21 27.80
C ILE A 521 -9.10 18.12 28.98
N PHE A 522 -8.49 19.29 29.05
CA PHE A 522 -8.62 20.16 30.22
C PHE A 522 -9.93 20.94 30.26
N HIS A 523 -10.43 21.41 29.11
CA HIS A 523 -11.67 22.19 29.05
C HIS A 523 -12.91 21.31 28.90
N THR A 524 -12.92 20.33 28.00
CA THR A 524 -14.12 19.52 27.71
C THR A 524 -14.32 18.42 28.73
N LEU A 525 -13.30 17.64 29.05
CA LEU A 525 -13.41 16.51 29.98
C LEU A 525 -13.38 16.97 31.44
N LEU A 526 -12.42 17.81 31.84
CA LEU A 526 -12.25 18.27 33.22
C LEU A 526 -13.07 19.52 33.55
N LYS A 527 -13.62 20.23 32.56
CA LYS A 527 -14.35 21.51 32.71
C LYS A 527 -13.56 22.59 33.46
N LEU A 528 -12.25 22.63 33.27
CA LEU A 528 -11.41 23.69 33.83
C LEU A 528 -11.67 25.02 33.10
N HIS A 529 -11.75 26.10 33.87
CA HIS A 529 -11.98 27.46 33.33
C HIS A 529 -10.69 28.04 32.72
N GLY A 530 -10.86 28.81 31.66
CA GLY A 530 -9.87 29.42 30.76
C GLY A 530 -8.43 29.54 31.25
N PHE A 531 -8.13 30.30 32.31
CA PHE A 531 -6.76 30.52 32.79
C PHE A 531 -6.12 29.23 33.33
N LEU A 532 -6.83 28.44 34.13
CA LEU A 532 -6.35 27.16 34.65
C LEU A 532 -6.10 26.15 33.53
N ALA A 533 -6.97 26.14 32.53
CA ALA A 533 -6.75 25.28 31.35
C ALA A 533 -5.48 25.68 30.58
N CYS A 534 -5.22 26.97 30.37
CA CYS A 534 -4.01 27.45 29.72
C CYS A 534 -2.73 27.06 30.48
N VAL A 535 -2.72 27.26 31.80
CA VAL A 535 -1.57 26.85 32.64
C VAL A 535 -1.36 25.34 32.60
N SER A 536 -2.44 24.56 32.67
CA SER A 536 -2.37 23.09 32.60
C SER A 536 -1.87 22.60 31.22
N ILE A 537 -2.25 23.26 30.13
CA ILE A 537 -1.74 22.98 28.77
C ILE A 537 -0.23 23.20 28.69
N LEU A 538 0.28 24.34 29.22
CA LEU A 538 1.69 24.64 29.21
C LEU A 538 2.51 23.64 30.04
N LEU A 539 2.04 23.28 31.22
CA LEU A 539 2.68 22.28 32.09
C LEU A 539 2.68 20.89 31.45
N ALA A 540 1.55 20.47 30.84
CA ALA A 540 1.43 19.20 30.16
C ALA A 540 2.34 19.16 28.92
N ALA A 541 2.38 20.22 28.11
CA ALA A 541 3.27 20.32 26.95
C ALA A 541 4.75 20.25 27.36
N TYR A 542 5.13 20.92 28.46
CA TYR A 542 6.48 20.84 29.02
C TYR A 542 6.82 19.42 29.47
N PHE A 543 5.93 18.77 30.25
CA PHE A 543 6.12 17.39 30.71
C PHE A 543 6.25 16.41 29.53
N ILE A 544 5.33 16.50 28.56
CA ILE A 544 5.35 15.66 27.36
C ILE A 544 6.64 15.90 26.58
N SER A 545 7.10 17.16 26.42
CA SER A 545 8.31 17.47 25.65
C SER A 545 9.61 17.06 26.34
N SER A 546 9.66 16.90 27.64
CA SER A 546 10.86 16.52 28.41
C SER A 546 10.96 15.02 28.74
N SER A 547 9.90 14.23 28.56
CA SER A 547 9.87 12.82 28.96
C SER A 547 10.47 11.87 27.91
N ASP A 548 11.63 11.27 28.18
CA ASP A 548 12.30 10.30 27.26
C ASP A 548 11.53 8.96 27.21
N TRP A 549 10.82 8.58 28.27
CA TRP A 549 9.98 7.40 28.28
C TRP A 549 8.87 7.46 27.23
N LEU A 550 8.20 8.60 27.08
CA LEU A 550 7.18 8.79 26.04
C LEU A 550 7.77 8.68 24.62
N MET A 551 9.03 9.12 24.42
CA MET A 551 9.70 8.97 23.15
C MET A 551 9.99 7.51 22.82
N SER A 552 10.41 6.73 23.81
CA SER A 552 10.67 5.29 23.61
C SER A 552 9.39 4.51 23.26
N GLU A 553 8.26 4.82 23.91
CA GLU A 553 6.98 4.20 23.58
C GLU A 553 6.47 4.58 22.19
N TYR A 554 6.60 5.86 21.80
CA TYR A 554 6.27 6.28 20.44
C TYR A 554 7.11 5.54 19.40
N LEU A 555 8.44 5.47 19.58
CA LEU A 555 9.33 4.76 18.65
C LEU A 555 9.01 3.26 18.58
N ARG A 556 8.57 2.66 19.69
CA ARG A 556 8.12 1.26 19.72
C ARG A 556 6.84 1.06 18.88
N ILE A 557 5.87 1.97 18.97
CA ILE A 557 4.64 1.94 18.17
C ILE A 557 4.96 2.19 16.69
N GLU A 558 5.75 3.21 16.40
CA GLU A 558 6.17 3.56 15.02
C GLU A 558 6.95 2.42 14.36
N SER A 559 7.91 1.82 15.07
CA SER A 559 8.70 0.70 14.55
C SER A 559 7.85 -0.51 14.20
N ARG A 560 6.88 -0.88 15.06
CA ARG A 560 5.94 -1.97 14.76
C ARG A 560 5.09 -1.68 13.53
N PHE A 561 4.60 -0.44 13.40
CA PHE A 561 3.83 -0.03 12.24
C PHE A 561 4.66 -0.11 10.94
N LEU A 562 5.90 0.41 10.95
CA LEU A 562 6.81 0.39 9.81
C LEU A 562 7.24 -1.04 9.43
N VAL A 563 7.50 -1.89 10.42
CA VAL A 563 7.80 -3.31 10.17
C VAL A 563 6.62 -4.01 9.52
N ASN A 564 5.40 -3.79 10.01
CA ASN A 564 4.20 -4.36 9.40
C ASN A 564 3.96 -3.86 7.97
N LEU A 565 4.24 -2.58 7.70
CA LEU A 565 4.08 -1.99 6.37
C LEU A 565 5.12 -2.52 5.35
N ASN A 566 6.34 -2.83 5.79
CA ASN A 566 7.44 -3.23 4.90
C ASN A 566 7.67 -4.75 4.84
N GLU A 567 6.99 -5.55 5.67
CA GLU A 567 7.27 -6.99 5.80
C GLU A 567 7.00 -7.78 4.51
N LYS A 568 5.93 -7.45 3.78
CA LYS A 568 5.60 -8.09 2.50
C LYS A 568 6.72 -7.87 1.47
N HIS A 569 7.35 -6.68 1.46
CA HIS A 569 8.46 -6.37 0.57
C HIS A 569 9.71 -7.14 0.93
N MET A 570 10.07 -7.14 2.21
CA MET A 570 11.23 -7.89 2.68
C MET A 570 11.08 -9.39 2.42
N ARG A 571 9.84 -9.90 2.52
CA ARG A 571 9.54 -11.29 2.23
C ARG A 571 9.58 -11.59 0.73
N LYS A 572 9.00 -10.72 -0.12
CA LYS A 572 8.99 -10.91 -1.57
C LYS A 572 10.40 -10.88 -2.18
N HIS A 573 11.28 -10.01 -1.67
CA HIS A 573 12.70 -10.03 -2.02
C HIS A 573 13.41 -11.30 -1.53
N ARG A 574 13.00 -11.87 -0.38
CA ARG A 574 13.50 -13.18 0.07
C ARG A 574 13.00 -14.34 -0.80
N GLU A 575 11.77 -14.29 -1.28
CA GLU A 575 11.14 -15.38 -2.05
C GLU A 575 11.47 -15.32 -3.54
N SER A 576 11.88 -14.17 -4.07
CA SER A 576 12.34 -14.00 -5.46
C SER A 576 13.78 -14.44 -5.68
N ALA A 577 14.56 -14.66 -4.61
CA ALA A 577 15.89 -15.23 -4.72
C ALA A 577 15.79 -16.73 -5.05
N PRO A 578 16.63 -17.28 -5.95
CA PRO A 578 16.66 -18.71 -6.27
C PRO A 578 16.79 -19.56 -5.01
N ASP A 579 16.12 -20.72 -4.95
CA ASP A 579 16.03 -21.57 -3.75
C ASP A 579 17.39 -22.01 -3.18
N ASP A 580 18.43 -22.08 -4.01
CA ASP A 580 19.80 -22.41 -3.62
C ASP A 580 20.54 -21.29 -2.86
N SER A 581 20.08 -20.03 -2.96
CA SER A 581 20.73 -18.87 -2.31
C SER A 581 20.25 -18.62 -0.87
N ARG A 582 19.19 -19.31 -0.43
CA ARG A 582 18.53 -19.05 0.87
C ARG A 582 19.21 -19.70 2.06
N THR A 583 20.01 -20.73 1.83
CA THR A 583 20.64 -21.55 2.87
C THR A 583 22.05 -21.10 3.23
N TRP A 584 22.82 -20.52 2.32
CA TRP A 584 24.23 -20.21 2.55
C TRP A 584 24.45 -19.10 3.59
N PHE A 585 23.57 -18.08 3.62
CA PHE A 585 23.72 -16.94 4.52
C PHE A 585 23.49 -17.32 6.00
N ASP A 586 22.57 -18.23 6.25
CA ASP A 586 22.19 -18.66 7.59
C ASP A 586 23.11 -19.78 8.13
N GLU A 587 23.66 -20.62 7.27
CA GLU A 587 24.44 -21.82 7.65
C GLU A 587 25.95 -21.64 7.50
N ASP A 588 26.40 -20.85 6.51
CA ASP A 588 27.83 -20.69 6.22
C ASP A 588 28.54 -19.68 7.11
N LEU A 589 27.85 -18.67 7.64
CA LEU A 589 28.43 -17.64 8.49
C LEU A 589 28.28 -18.00 9.97
N GLN A 590 29.42 -18.07 10.64
CA GLN A 590 29.51 -18.38 12.06
C GLN A 590 30.19 -17.26 12.82
N LEU A 591 29.81 -17.11 14.09
CA LEU A 591 30.34 -16.15 15.04
C LEU A 591 31.03 -16.89 16.18
N VAL A 592 32.19 -16.37 16.62
CA VAL A 592 32.95 -16.91 17.72
C VAL A 592 33.53 -15.79 18.58
N TYR A 593 33.45 -15.96 19.89
CA TYR A 593 34.12 -15.10 20.87
C TYR A 593 35.52 -15.56 21.19
N TYR A 594 36.44 -14.61 21.24
CA TYR A 594 37.83 -14.82 21.65
C TYR A 594 38.24 -13.88 22.77
N ASP A 595 38.73 -14.39 23.87
CA ASP A 595 39.29 -13.62 24.96
C ASP A 595 40.76 -13.26 24.69
N LEU A 596 41.14 -12.05 25.08
CA LEU A 596 42.49 -11.58 24.93
C LEU A 596 43.33 -11.98 26.17
N GLN A 597 44.36 -12.80 25.99
CA GLN A 597 45.27 -13.15 27.05
C GLN A 597 46.12 -11.94 27.46
N ASN A 598 46.51 -11.89 28.74
CA ASN A 598 47.27 -10.76 29.30
C ASN A 598 48.61 -10.46 28.59
N ASP A 599 49.20 -11.46 27.96
CA ASP A 599 50.50 -11.39 27.26
C ASP A 599 50.35 -11.38 25.73
N SER A 600 49.17 -11.03 25.24
CA SER A 600 48.86 -11.03 23.81
C SER A 600 49.66 -9.98 23.04
N SER A 601 50.26 -10.40 21.93
CA SER A 601 51.05 -9.57 21.03
C SER A 601 50.20 -8.56 20.24
N ILE A 602 48.89 -8.63 20.32
CA ILE A 602 47.95 -7.75 19.60
C ILE A 602 47.46 -6.56 20.43
N ILE A 603 47.79 -6.55 21.75
CA ILE A 603 47.43 -5.41 22.62
C ILE A 603 48.16 -4.14 22.13
N GLY A 604 47.41 -3.01 22.05
CA GLY A 604 47.92 -1.74 21.59
C GLY A 604 48.01 -1.59 20.07
N LYS A 605 47.67 -2.64 19.30
CA LYS A 605 47.67 -2.59 17.82
C LYS A 605 46.29 -2.21 17.30
N THR A 606 46.26 -1.56 16.14
CA THR A 606 44.99 -1.23 15.44
C THR A 606 44.50 -2.46 14.67
N LEU A 607 43.19 -2.59 14.52
CA LEU A 607 42.59 -3.70 13.73
C LEU A 607 43.10 -3.72 12.29
N ARG A 608 43.43 -2.55 11.71
CA ARG A 608 44.05 -2.45 10.38
C ARG A 608 45.44 -3.12 10.36
N SER A 609 46.26 -2.87 11.37
CA SER A 609 47.62 -3.47 11.45
C SER A 609 47.61 -4.96 11.72
N LEU A 610 46.53 -5.49 12.30
CA LEU A 610 46.34 -6.92 12.56
C LEU A 610 45.86 -7.69 11.33
N GLY A 611 45.22 -7.04 10.36
CA GLY A 611 44.88 -7.60 9.07
C GLY A 611 44.02 -8.87 9.14
N PHE A 612 43.11 -9.01 10.11
CA PHE A 612 42.34 -10.25 10.29
C PHE A 612 41.52 -10.62 9.05
N ARG A 613 41.03 -9.63 8.32
CA ARG A 613 40.29 -9.84 7.08
C ARG A 613 41.20 -10.31 5.93
N GLU A 614 42.38 -9.71 5.81
CA GLU A 614 43.30 -10.00 4.73
C GLU A 614 44.02 -11.34 4.95
N SER A 615 44.38 -11.65 6.21
CA SER A 615 45.16 -12.86 6.55
C SER A 615 44.30 -14.10 6.76
N TYR A 616 43.08 -13.94 7.29
CA TYR A 616 42.25 -15.08 7.71
C TYR A 616 40.84 -15.03 7.12
N GLY A 617 40.46 -13.97 6.41
CA GLY A 617 39.11 -13.77 5.88
C GLY A 617 38.06 -13.46 6.94
N CYS A 618 38.43 -13.25 8.21
CA CYS A 618 37.48 -13.00 9.31
C CYS A 618 37.30 -11.50 9.56
N ASN A 619 36.07 -11.09 9.88
CA ASN A 619 35.77 -9.72 10.27
C ASN A 619 35.49 -9.62 11.77
N VAL A 620 35.94 -8.53 12.41
CA VAL A 620 35.58 -8.22 13.80
C VAL A 620 34.21 -7.53 13.81
N LEU A 621 33.22 -8.15 14.45
CA LEU A 621 31.86 -7.64 14.59
C LEU A 621 31.73 -6.73 15.81
N GLN A 622 32.35 -7.13 16.95
CA GLN A 622 32.34 -6.36 18.20
C GLN A 622 33.70 -6.46 18.94
N LEU A 623 34.02 -5.37 19.66
CA LEU A 623 35.01 -5.37 20.71
C LEU A 623 34.32 -5.09 22.05
N LEU A 624 34.40 -6.05 22.96
CA LEU A 624 33.76 -6.01 24.28
C LEU A 624 34.84 -5.80 25.34
N GLY A 625 34.99 -4.58 25.83
CA GLY A 625 35.88 -4.26 26.96
C GLY A 625 35.09 -4.12 28.27
N SER A 626 35.80 -4.03 29.41
CA SER A 626 35.19 -3.93 30.74
C SER A 626 34.21 -2.76 30.88
N ASN A 627 34.48 -1.63 30.22
CA ASN A 627 33.65 -0.40 30.29
C ASN A 627 33.23 0.12 28.91
N ARG A 628 33.52 -0.60 27.84
CA ARG A 628 33.18 -0.18 26.47
C ARG A 628 32.73 -1.36 25.63
N THR A 629 31.74 -1.09 24.78
CA THR A 629 31.36 -2.00 23.68
C THR A 629 31.46 -1.18 22.39
N VAL A 630 32.33 -1.63 21.49
CA VAL A 630 32.48 -1.01 20.17
C VAL A 630 31.90 -1.96 19.14
N ASP A 631 30.79 -1.58 18.54
CA ASP A 631 30.14 -2.34 17.49
C ASP A 631 30.71 -1.94 16.13
N MET A 632 30.88 -2.92 15.25
CA MET A 632 31.42 -2.71 13.89
C MET A 632 32.72 -1.87 13.91
N PRO A 633 33.74 -2.23 14.73
CA PRO A 633 34.91 -1.38 14.92
C PRO A 633 35.62 -1.09 13.60
N GLY A 634 35.94 0.17 13.35
CA GLY A 634 36.73 0.60 12.19
C GLY A 634 38.19 0.09 12.26
N GLY A 635 38.91 0.18 11.15
CA GLY A 635 40.30 -0.28 11.07
C GLY A 635 41.28 0.45 12.02
N GLU A 636 41.00 1.69 12.40
CA GLU A 636 41.81 2.50 13.32
C GLU A 636 41.56 2.17 14.81
N GLN A 637 40.56 1.33 15.10
CA GLN A 637 40.27 0.94 16.48
C GLN A 637 41.40 0.13 17.08
N VAL A 638 41.87 0.54 18.26
CA VAL A 638 42.94 -0.13 19.01
C VAL A 638 42.36 -1.21 19.92
N VAL A 639 43.01 -2.38 19.95
CA VAL A 639 42.68 -3.48 20.85
C VAL A 639 43.34 -3.23 22.22
N GLU A 640 42.53 -3.17 23.28
CA GLU A 640 43.00 -2.92 24.63
C GLU A 640 43.04 -4.19 25.49
N LYS A 641 43.77 -4.11 26.57
CA LYS A 641 43.90 -5.25 27.52
C LYS A 641 42.52 -5.56 28.14
N GLY A 642 42.14 -6.84 28.08
CA GLY A 642 40.85 -7.31 28.59
C GLY A 642 39.67 -7.19 27.63
N ASP A 643 39.93 -6.78 26.36
CA ASP A 643 38.91 -6.84 25.31
C ASP A 643 38.60 -8.29 24.92
N LYS A 644 37.33 -8.57 24.64
CA LYS A 644 36.86 -9.77 23.93
C LYS A 644 36.54 -9.40 22.50
N LEU A 645 36.95 -10.25 21.54
CA LEU A 645 36.69 -10.06 20.13
C LEU A 645 35.56 -11.00 19.69
N LEU A 646 34.51 -10.46 19.10
CA LEU A 646 33.52 -11.25 18.36
C LEU A 646 33.87 -11.23 16.88
N LEU A 647 34.24 -12.39 16.36
CA LEU A 647 34.60 -12.57 14.95
C LEU A 647 33.45 -13.22 14.17
N ILE A 648 33.27 -12.79 12.92
CA ILE A 648 32.37 -13.39 11.95
C ILE A 648 33.18 -13.86 10.73
N GLY A 649 32.89 -15.07 10.26
CA GLY A 649 33.49 -15.67 9.07
C GLY A 649 32.83 -16.98 8.70
N THR A 650 33.21 -17.58 7.56
CA THR A 650 32.75 -18.91 7.21
C THR A 650 33.43 -19.96 8.12
N ALA A 651 32.86 -21.17 8.21
CA ALA A 651 33.40 -22.24 9.02
C ALA A 651 34.87 -22.52 8.66
N SER A 652 35.23 -22.49 7.37
CA SER A 652 36.61 -22.66 6.89
C SER A 652 37.54 -21.52 7.31
N GLN A 653 37.09 -20.28 7.24
CA GLN A 653 37.86 -19.09 7.65
C GLN A 653 38.15 -19.11 9.16
N LEU A 654 37.13 -19.42 9.97
CA LEU A 654 37.28 -19.54 11.42
C LEU A 654 38.20 -20.71 11.81
N GLN A 655 38.18 -21.83 11.08
CA GLN A 655 39.14 -22.93 11.31
C GLN A 655 40.59 -22.51 11.05
N VAL A 656 40.86 -21.73 9.99
CA VAL A 656 42.19 -21.18 9.71
C VAL A 656 42.62 -20.22 10.81
N PHE A 657 41.67 -19.35 11.29
CA PHE A 657 41.95 -18.46 12.41
C PHE A 657 42.20 -19.22 13.72
N ASP A 658 41.41 -20.24 14.04
CA ASP A 658 41.59 -21.10 15.19
C ASP A 658 42.99 -21.83 15.17
N ALA A 659 43.46 -22.24 14.00
CA ALA A 659 44.80 -22.83 13.86
C ALA A 659 45.89 -21.83 14.25
N ALA A 660 45.76 -20.56 13.82
CA ALA A 660 46.68 -19.49 14.19
C ALA A 660 46.63 -19.17 15.70
N VAL A 661 45.44 -19.20 16.28
CA VAL A 661 45.23 -19.01 17.73
C VAL A 661 45.89 -20.14 18.52
N ARG A 662 45.74 -21.41 18.13
CA ARG A 662 46.34 -22.58 18.78
C ARG A 662 47.88 -22.57 18.72
N GLN A 663 48.46 -22.01 17.67
CA GLN A 663 49.93 -21.83 17.55
C GLN A 663 50.45 -20.71 18.48
N ARG A 664 49.59 -20.10 19.33
CA ARG A 664 49.90 -18.99 20.25
C ARG A 664 50.50 -17.75 19.57
N SER A 665 50.35 -17.62 18.27
CA SER A 665 50.90 -16.48 17.52
C SER A 665 50.14 -15.17 17.81
N LEU A 666 48.88 -15.25 18.24
CA LEU A 666 48.01 -14.08 18.47
C LEU A 666 47.70 -13.81 19.95
N GLY A 667 47.99 -14.75 20.88
CA GLY A 667 47.65 -14.60 22.30
C GLY A 667 46.15 -14.43 22.57
N LEU A 668 45.33 -15.12 21.77
CA LEU A 668 43.89 -15.21 21.91
C LEU A 668 43.49 -16.59 22.40
N GLU A 669 42.38 -16.67 23.14
CA GLU A 669 41.78 -17.91 23.59
C GLU A 669 40.31 -17.94 23.18
N ARG A 670 39.87 -19.03 22.60
CA ARG A 670 38.49 -19.20 22.19
C ARG A 670 37.58 -19.46 23.39
N CYS A 671 36.49 -18.68 23.55
CA CYS A 671 35.61 -18.77 24.69
C CYS A 671 34.45 -19.74 24.48
N ASP A 672 33.84 -19.75 23.27
CA ASP A 672 32.61 -20.45 23.02
C ASP A 672 32.63 -21.30 21.74
N LEU A 673 31.65 -22.19 21.59
CA LEU A 673 31.42 -22.92 20.35
C LEU A 673 30.97 -21.94 19.27
N PRO A 674 31.23 -22.20 17.95
CA PRO A 674 30.74 -21.40 16.88
C PRO A 674 29.20 -21.36 16.90
N GLN A 675 28.66 -20.19 16.86
CA GLN A 675 27.21 -19.94 16.77
C GLN A 675 26.90 -19.51 15.34
N SER A 676 25.79 -20.02 14.74
CA SER A 676 25.38 -19.55 13.43
C SER A 676 24.90 -18.08 13.50
N LEU A 677 25.04 -17.34 12.41
CA LEU A 677 24.56 -15.95 12.36
C LEU A 677 23.07 -15.86 12.73
N ARG A 678 22.28 -16.84 12.33
CA ARG A 678 20.86 -16.95 12.66
C ARG A 678 20.61 -17.09 14.15
N GLU A 679 21.32 -17.99 14.82
CA GLU A 679 21.21 -18.17 16.29
C GLU A 679 21.63 -16.91 17.03
N PHE A 680 22.74 -16.29 16.62
CA PHE A 680 23.20 -15.02 17.18
C PHE A 680 22.14 -13.90 17.02
N MET A 681 21.49 -13.81 15.88
CA MET A 681 20.44 -12.82 15.66
C MET A 681 19.18 -13.10 16.49
N LEU A 682 18.81 -14.37 16.69
CA LEU A 682 17.69 -14.78 17.53
C LEU A 682 17.95 -14.47 19.01
N ASP A 683 19.15 -14.75 19.51
CA ASP A 683 19.54 -14.43 20.89
C ASP A 683 19.60 -12.91 21.12
N ASN A 684 20.02 -12.16 20.11
CA ASN A 684 20.08 -10.70 20.16
C ASN A 684 18.69 -10.02 20.13
N HIS A 685 17.63 -10.74 19.73
CA HIS A 685 16.25 -10.23 19.79
C HIS A 685 15.74 -10.01 21.22
N GLN A 686 16.40 -10.56 22.24
CA GLN A 686 16.09 -10.30 23.64
C GLN A 686 16.69 -8.98 24.16
N ASN A 687 17.61 -8.37 23.43
CA ASN A 687 18.23 -7.10 23.79
C ASN A 687 17.32 -5.89 23.42
N LYS A 688 17.63 -4.72 23.97
CA LYS A 688 16.93 -3.47 23.62
C LYS A 688 16.96 -3.25 22.12
N PRO A 689 15.85 -2.75 21.50
CA PRO A 689 15.75 -2.58 20.03
C PRO A 689 16.92 -1.83 19.40
N GLU A 690 17.49 -0.86 20.10
CA GLU A 690 18.64 -0.07 19.61
C GLU A 690 19.95 -0.86 19.53
N GLN A 691 20.04 -2.01 20.19
CA GLN A 691 21.24 -2.87 20.26
C GLN A 691 21.11 -4.11 19.36
N GLN A 692 19.97 -4.33 18.74
CA GLN A 692 19.75 -5.48 17.88
C GLN A 692 20.52 -5.35 16.57
N PHE A 693 21.09 -6.46 16.08
CA PHE A 693 21.67 -6.55 14.75
C PHE A 693 20.60 -6.98 13.74
N LEU A 694 20.62 -6.35 12.58
CA LEU A 694 19.80 -6.71 11.43
C LEU A 694 20.67 -7.00 10.22
N SER A 695 20.24 -7.97 9.41
CA SER A 695 20.78 -8.18 8.08
C SER A 695 19.80 -7.65 7.03
N LEU A 696 20.33 -6.96 6.03
CA LEU A 696 19.56 -6.43 4.90
C LEU A 696 20.18 -6.89 3.59
N ALA A 697 19.33 -7.22 2.63
CA ALA A 697 19.70 -7.39 1.24
C ALA A 697 19.37 -6.11 0.47
N ILE A 698 20.34 -5.53 -0.21
CA ILE A 698 20.22 -4.26 -0.94
C ILE A 698 20.62 -4.52 -2.38
N THR A 699 19.74 -4.22 -3.33
CA THR A 699 20.03 -4.33 -4.76
C THR A 699 20.66 -3.03 -5.25
N ILE A 700 21.80 -3.14 -5.93
CA ILE A 700 22.50 -2.00 -6.54
C ILE A 700 21.84 -1.69 -7.89
N ASP A 701 21.18 -0.55 -7.97
CA ASP A 701 20.53 -0.08 -9.19
C ASP A 701 21.39 0.93 -9.97
N LYS A 702 20.89 1.42 -11.11
CA LYS A 702 21.56 2.41 -11.97
C LYS A 702 21.81 3.76 -11.29
N HIS A 703 21.06 4.08 -10.24
CA HIS A 703 21.13 5.35 -9.53
C HIS A 703 21.93 5.23 -8.22
N SER A 704 22.36 4.02 -7.86
CA SER A 704 23.12 3.79 -6.65
C SER A 704 24.46 4.54 -6.66
N PRO A 705 24.77 5.34 -5.63
CA PRO A 705 26.01 6.13 -5.54
C PRO A 705 27.27 5.26 -5.40
N ILE A 706 27.11 3.97 -5.10
CA ILE A 706 28.21 3.01 -4.97
C ILE A 706 28.46 2.19 -6.25
N LEU A 707 27.60 2.34 -7.27
CA LEU A 707 27.78 1.65 -8.55
C LEU A 707 29.14 1.99 -9.17
N GLY A 708 29.88 0.96 -9.63
CA GLY A 708 31.21 1.12 -10.22
C GLY A 708 32.32 1.45 -9.21
N THR A 709 32.01 1.54 -7.91
CA THR A 709 33.03 1.74 -6.87
C THR A 709 33.47 0.39 -6.27
N SER A 710 34.68 0.34 -5.72
CA SER A 710 35.09 -0.88 -4.97
C SER A 710 34.51 -0.85 -3.56
N LEU A 711 34.38 -2.02 -2.94
CA LEU A 711 33.94 -2.16 -1.54
C LEU A 711 34.79 -1.29 -0.58
N LYS A 712 36.09 -1.14 -0.86
CA LYS A 712 36.99 -0.25 -0.10
C LYS A 712 36.64 1.23 -0.31
N ALA A 713 36.36 1.64 -1.53
CA ALA A 713 36.05 3.03 -1.86
C ALA A 713 34.64 3.45 -1.37
N ALA A 714 33.70 2.54 -1.36
CA ALA A 714 32.35 2.77 -0.81
C ALA A 714 32.36 3.04 0.69
N ASP A 715 33.33 2.47 1.43
CA ASP A 715 33.58 2.70 2.87
C ASP A 715 32.34 2.61 3.77
N LEU A 716 31.51 1.60 3.49
CA LEU A 716 30.21 1.37 4.14
C LEU A 716 30.36 1.19 5.67
N ARG A 717 31.50 0.63 6.11
CA ARG A 717 31.79 0.39 7.53
C ARG A 717 31.95 1.68 8.33
N ASN A 718 32.72 2.64 7.83
CA ASN A 718 32.96 3.90 8.54
C ASN A 718 31.81 4.88 8.36
N LYS A 719 31.20 4.91 7.17
CA LYS A 719 30.09 5.83 6.88
C LYS A 719 28.80 5.42 7.57
N TRP A 720 28.50 4.11 7.58
CA TRP A 720 27.16 3.61 7.94
C TRP A 720 27.19 2.56 9.07
N SER A 721 28.37 2.30 9.67
CA SER A 721 28.54 1.28 10.72
C SER A 721 27.89 -0.06 10.33
N CYS A 722 28.13 -0.49 9.10
CA CYS A 722 27.59 -1.75 8.58
C CYS A 722 28.69 -2.58 7.93
N LEU A 723 28.54 -3.91 8.01
CA LEU A 723 29.47 -4.89 7.47
C LEU A 723 28.82 -5.59 6.27
N VAL A 724 29.53 -5.60 5.12
CA VAL A 724 29.15 -6.42 3.98
C VAL A 724 29.58 -7.85 4.24
N VAL A 725 28.60 -8.74 4.36
CA VAL A 725 28.81 -10.16 4.68
C VAL A 725 28.69 -11.06 3.45
N GLY A 726 28.04 -10.57 2.38
CA GLY A 726 27.93 -11.31 1.12
C GLY A 726 27.48 -10.42 -0.04
N LEU A 727 27.69 -10.91 -1.25
CA LEU A 727 27.24 -10.32 -2.50
C LEU A 727 26.79 -11.44 -3.45
N GLU A 728 25.62 -11.27 -4.04
CA GLU A 728 25.11 -12.14 -5.08
C GLU A 728 25.12 -11.40 -6.42
N ARG A 729 25.74 -12.03 -7.44
CA ARG A 729 25.83 -11.53 -8.81
C ARG A 729 25.32 -12.59 -9.77
N GLY A 730 24.09 -12.43 -10.25
CA GLY A 730 23.42 -13.46 -11.05
C GLY A 730 23.28 -14.77 -10.28
N ALA A 731 23.88 -15.85 -10.76
CA ALA A 731 23.87 -17.16 -10.11
C ALA A 731 25.08 -17.37 -9.16
N PHE A 732 25.96 -16.39 -9.01
CA PHE A 732 27.17 -16.51 -8.18
C PHE A 732 27.00 -15.80 -6.84
N THR A 733 27.31 -16.50 -5.77
CA THR A 733 27.33 -15.97 -4.41
C THR A 733 28.77 -15.81 -3.93
N ILE A 734 29.12 -14.63 -3.47
CA ILE A 734 30.45 -14.30 -2.92
C ILE A 734 30.27 -14.01 -1.43
N THR A 735 30.59 -14.97 -0.59
CA THR A 735 30.59 -14.81 0.86
C THR A 735 31.81 -14.01 1.30
N ASN A 736 31.62 -13.01 2.15
CA ASN A 736 32.68 -12.13 2.66
C ASN A 736 33.58 -11.55 1.53
N PRO A 737 32.98 -10.72 0.63
CA PRO A 737 33.65 -10.26 -0.58
C PRO A 737 34.95 -9.52 -0.30
N HIS A 738 35.94 -9.69 -1.17
CA HIS A 738 37.24 -9.01 -1.05
C HIS A 738 37.08 -7.49 -1.19
N VAL A 739 37.91 -6.71 -0.51
CA VAL A 739 37.87 -5.24 -0.47
C VAL A 739 38.05 -4.57 -1.84
N SER A 740 38.64 -5.23 -2.82
CA SER A 740 38.81 -4.76 -4.19
C SER A 740 37.61 -5.07 -5.11
N LEU A 741 36.60 -5.78 -4.64
CA LEU A 741 35.43 -6.11 -5.43
C LEU A 741 34.70 -4.82 -5.82
N VAL A 742 34.45 -4.66 -7.13
CA VAL A 742 33.71 -3.53 -7.70
C VAL A 742 32.25 -3.90 -7.82
N PHE A 743 31.37 -3.01 -7.41
CA PHE A 743 29.94 -3.20 -7.48
C PHE A 743 29.42 -2.98 -8.90
N GLU A 744 28.55 -3.90 -9.36
CA GLU A 744 27.91 -3.87 -10.68
C GLU A 744 26.39 -3.66 -10.53
N GLU A 745 25.74 -3.28 -11.61
CA GLU A 745 24.29 -3.15 -11.65
C GLU A 745 23.61 -4.52 -11.43
N ASN A 746 22.54 -4.55 -10.63
CA ASN A 746 21.83 -5.73 -10.17
C ASN A 746 22.59 -6.65 -9.21
N ASP A 747 23.72 -6.22 -8.63
CA ASP A 747 24.32 -6.91 -7.50
C ASP A 747 23.37 -6.85 -6.29
N LEU A 748 23.17 -8.00 -5.63
CA LEU A 748 22.45 -8.06 -4.35
C LEU A 748 23.46 -8.09 -3.22
N LEU A 749 23.53 -7.00 -2.47
CA LEU A 749 24.49 -6.80 -1.39
C LEU A 749 23.87 -7.17 -0.04
N TRP A 750 24.47 -8.13 0.68
CA TRP A 750 24.07 -8.52 2.03
C TRP A 750 24.87 -7.75 3.07
N VAL A 751 24.15 -6.95 3.87
CA VAL A 751 24.74 -6.02 4.84
C VAL A 751 24.24 -6.34 6.23
N LEU A 752 25.15 -6.43 7.20
CA LEU A 752 24.86 -6.63 8.63
C LEU A 752 25.15 -5.33 9.39
N GLY A 753 24.24 -4.87 10.23
CA GLY A 753 24.41 -3.66 11.02
C GLY A 753 23.42 -3.56 12.18
N LYS A 754 23.58 -2.54 13.04
CA LYS A 754 22.62 -2.28 14.10
C LYS A 754 21.32 -1.70 13.52
N GLN A 755 20.20 -2.08 14.09
CA GLN A 755 18.84 -1.69 13.66
C GLN A 755 18.72 -0.17 13.44
N LYS A 756 19.30 0.63 14.32
CA LYS A 756 19.29 2.10 14.20
C LYS A 756 19.93 2.59 12.89
N MET A 757 21.08 2.05 12.53
CA MET A 757 21.82 2.46 11.32
C MET A 757 21.21 1.85 10.06
N MET A 758 20.71 0.62 10.15
CA MET A 758 20.04 -0.06 9.04
C MET A 758 18.72 0.66 8.66
N ASN A 759 18.00 1.17 9.65
CA ASN A 759 16.82 2.01 9.41
C ASN A 759 17.16 3.34 8.71
N ILE A 760 18.36 3.89 8.92
CA ILE A 760 18.84 5.09 8.20
C ILE A 760 19.14 4.73 6.75
N LEU A 761 19.83 3.63 6.50
CA LEU A 761 20.13 3.13 5.14
C LEU A 761 18.87 2.89 4.31
N ILE A 762 17.83 2.30 4.92
CA ILE A 762 16.52 2.08 4.27
C ILE A 762 15.80 3.40 3.98
N ARG A 763 15.93 4.40 4.87
CA ARG A 763 15.20 5.69 4.73
C ARG A 763 15.81 6.62 3.69
N GLU A 764 17.10 6.59 3.52
CA GLU A 764 17.82 7.57 2.69
C GLU A 764 18.01 7.12 1.25
N GLU A 765 17.54 5.91 0.86
CA GLU A 765 17.74 5.33 -0.48
C GLU A 765 19.20 5.46 -0.96
N ILE A 766 20.16 5.37 -0.02
CA ILE A 766 21.58 5.73 -0.25
C ILE A 766 22.33 4.58 -0.92
N LEU A 767 21.79 3.41 -0.91
CA LEU A 767 22.33 2.20 -1.54
C LEU A 767 21.32 1.62 -2.51
#